data_da72fbe874c3ebd529e6eb46fdf2af48
#
_entry.id   da72fbe874c3ebd529e6eb46fdf2af48
#
_cell.length_a   1.000
_cell.length_b   1.000
_cell.length_c   1.000
_cell.angle_alpha   90.00
_cell.angle_beta   90.00
_cell.angle_gamma   90.00
#
_symmetry.space_group_name_H-M   'P 1'
#
loop_
_entity.id
_entity.type
_entity.pdbx_description
1 polymer ?
#
loop_
_entity_poly.entity_id
_entity_poly.type
_entity_poly.pdbx_seq_one_letter_code
_entity_poly.pdbx_strand_id
1 'polypeptide(L)'
;MLDALMQQLAALPVAEVDQLQILLPTRRAVLTLQRGLVQAGCSWLPGIDTLHGWLEGCVELPVADPLACQLLIWEAANRPVPFSLFRPEAALLQQLYEEVDGSLNEIAGVAELLPDAELAQDHAGPLKHFEQLHLDTLARTAHIYTRYKALLAQQQRLDKGQVLRQVAERPAHYLPTQPVWLVAPDRLGKAERNILMHLASRAQLRIFWELDAYYLQPTHHSAGRLYRSVQAMAPALAHSALPVGRRLAEAPYGVQQQACATDLGQVYALGAELHRRVQSLQQQQPTTWADTLSKWAVVLPDETLLPTLLEALPAVLPAVNVSMGYPARACSLHALLHSWQQLHQGRKPEGFYHSPLLQLLRHPLLQLLAGKESQSLVNNTQQYNRIYSWPRTQHPLLASLLRPIDTAADWLSHTPELLGLLNSLLPQSASYDHAYLAQAQLRAGQLKQLATGQPLDAKSLGDLFIHLLGQDRLAFAPTAGKGLQVIGLLETRAMDFEEVFMLSVQEGSLPPSPRPDNLLSPSVRTRLGMHTPEDLEGQYSYVFWRLLAQARRIHLFYTENEAEGITASRYLAQVRLEWRSQNPQVQLHSLRPHLGATGLQPQPIVLNPERSWRLARLTRSVANDEEALPTLSPTALNQYQACSLQFAFRYLYGLKPAEAVDEDPDQRVFGLVLHKALELLYAPWQGQYVTAEQLAAMAQEPTLDSALKQACLQVQPDAETAHGKLSLDIGIIRHLVRAVLQQDEQRAPFRLIDLEQSLNARIRLGEDATIRLYGTADRVEEQAGRVHILDYKTGKLDEKKAFVLKVAELEPGAALGKQALQGLVYAWLYASQHGGGQLPEVGFYKLKARLPEIQTLEMNELDHRLLNEYLARLLEKMLSEPYAQTPDKGTCTYCDYVGICQRDSVSS
;
A
#
# COMPACT_ATOMS: atom_id res chain seq x y z
N MET A 1 20.72 7.79 -34.81
CA MET A 1 19.53 8.03 -35.66
C MET A 1 19.27 9.52 -35.87
N LEU A 2 18.99 10.28 -34.82
CA LEU A 2 18.64 11.72 -34.95
C LEU A 2 19.79 12.54 -35.53
N ASP A 3 21.06 12.23 -35.23
CA ASP A 3 22.21 12.91 -35.81
C ASP A 3 22.31 12.74 -37.33
N ALA A 4 22.03 11.52 -37.82
CA ALA A 4 22.00 11.26 -39.27
C ALA A 4 20.85 12.02 -39.95
N LEU A 5 19.73 12.16 -39.25
CA LEU A 5 18.59 12.93 -39.73
C LEU A 5 18.91 14.43 -39.78
N MET A 6 19.55 14.99 -38.75
CA MET A 6 19.99 16.38 -38.70
C MET A 6 20.99 16.70 -39.80
N GLN A 7 21.92 15.80 -40.09
CA GLN A 7 22.86 15.96 -41.20
C GLN A 7 22.16 16.02 -42.59
N GLN A 8 21.14 15.17 -42.80
CA GLN A 8 20.37 15.17 -44.01
C GLN A 8 19.50 16.45 -44.15
N LEU A 9 18.92 16.91 -43.03
CA LEU A 9 18.14 18.16 -42.98
C LEU A 9 19.01 19.40 -43.27
N ALA A 10 20.22 19.44 -42.72
CA ALA A 10 21.16 20.54 -42.94
C ALA A 10 21.64 20.63 -44.38
N ALA A 11 21.51 19.55 -45.18
CA ALA A 11 21.87 19.52 -46.59
C ALA A 11 20.73 19.96 -47.53
N LEU A 12 19.48 20.12 -46.99
CA LEU A 12 18.33 20.53 -47.77
C LEU A 12 18.23 22.06 -47.90
N PRO A 13 17.71 22.59 -49.03
CA PRO A 13 17.33 24.01 -49.16
C PRO A 13 16.24 24.38 -48.12
N VAL A 14 16.29 25.61 -47.60
CA VAL A 14 15.32 26.12 -46.62
C VAL A 14 13.86 25.97 -47.11
N ALA A 15 13.61 26.23 -48.39
CA ALA A 15 12.27 26.09 -48.98
C ALA A 15 11.73 24.64 -48.95
N GLU A 16 12.60 23.64 -49.01
CA GLU A 16 12.22 22.24 -48.90
C GLU A 16 12.00 21.84 -47.46
N VAL A 17 12.78 22.37 -46.50
CA VAL A 17 12.63 22.15 -45.08
C VAL A 17 11.31 22.70 -44.54
N ASP A 18 10.89 23.88 -45.02
CA ASP A 18 9.63 24.52 -44.58
C ASP A 18 8.38 23.70 -44.93
N GLN A 19 8.43 22.99 -46.06
CA GLN A 19 7.33 22.13 -46.54
C GLN A 19 7.38 20.69 -45.98
N LEU A 20 8.41 20.34 -45.23
CA LEU A 20 8.63 18.97 -44.80
C LEU A 20 7.90 18.67 -43.49
N GLN A 21 7.21 17.53 -43.44
CA GLN A 21 6.65 16.96 -42.23
C GLN A 21 7.49 15.76 -41.76
N ILE A 22 8.00 15.80 -40.52
CA ILE A 22 8.77 14.72 -39.90
C ILE A 22 7.93 14.06 -38.82
N LEU A 23 7.75 12.75 -38.92
CA LEU A 23 6.97 11.95 -38.00
C LEU A 23 7.91 11.05 -37.20
N LEU A 24 7.93 11.24 -35.88
CA LEU A 24 8.79 10.54 -34.92
C LEU A 24 7.99 9.61 -34.03
N PRO A 25 8.60 8.55 -33.44
CA PRO A 25 7.88 7.56 -32.67
C PRO A 25 7.43 8.06 -31.27
N THR A 26 8.06 9.11 -30.76
CA THR A 26 7.77 9.64 -29.41
C THR A 26 7.85 11.16 -29.36
N ARG A 27 7.09 11.79 -28.46
CA ARG A 27 7.18 13.23 -28.19
C ARG A 27 8.58 13.65 -27.72
N ARG A 28 9.29 12.75 -27.01
CA ARG A 28 10.68 13.03 -26.60
C ARG A 28 11.62 13.13 -27.80
N ALA A 29 11.51 12.20 -28.73
CA ALA A 29 12.29 12.27 -29.96
C ALA A 29 12.00 13.57 -30.76
N VAL A 30 10.73 14.00 -30.78
CA VAL A 30 10.29 15.30 -31.33
C VAL A 30 11.06 16.46 -30.69
N LEU A 31 10.99 16.56 -29.34
CA LEU A 31 11.68 17.62 -28.60
C LEU A 31 13.21 17.56 -28.74
N THR A 32 13.78 16.35 -28.80
CA THR A 32 15.23 16.17 -28.97
C THR A 32 15.68 16.64 -30.38
N LEU A 33 14.94 16.29 -31.43
CA LEU A 33 15.25 16.74 -32.76
C LEU A 33 15.10 18.27 -32.89
N GLN A 34 14.01 18.84 -32.38
CA GLN A 34 13.80 20.29 -32.38
C GLN A 34 14.94 21.04 -31.70
N ARG A 35 15.36 20.59 -30.51
CA ARG A 35 16.49 21.19 -29.79
C ARG A 35 17.82 21.02 -30.54
N GLY A 36 18.06 19.84 -31.10
CA GLY A 36 19.28 19.59 -31.88
C GLY A 36 19.38 20.51 -33.10
N LEU A 37 18.28 20.74 -33.82
CA LEU A 37 18.23 21.65 -34.95
C LEU A 37 18.46 23.11 -34.52
N VAL A 38 17.86 23.55 -33.43
CA VAL A 38 18.10 24.91 -32.89
C VAL A 38 19.56 25.08 -32.48
N GLN A 39 20.17 24.08 -31.80
CA GLN A 39 21.58 24.11 -31.43
C GLN A 39 22.53 24.09 -32.63
N ALA A 40 22.13 23.42 -33.72
CA ALA A 40 22.87 23.44 -34.96
C ALA A 40 22.74 24.77 -35.77
N GLY A 41 21.99 25.74 -35.22
CA GLY A 41 21.84 27.06 -35.85
C GLY A 41 20.79 27.12 -36.95
N CYS A 42 19.87 26.13 -37.02
CA CYS A 42 18.78 26.16 -37.99
C CYS A 42 17.78 27.29 -37.63
N SER A 43 17.59 28.21 -38.56
CA SER A 43 16.67 29.36 -38.41
C SER A 43 15.21 28.98 -38.66
N TRP A 44 14.97 27.86 -39.35
CA TRP A 44 13.65 27.34 -39.68
C TRP A 44 13.54 25.88 -39.27
N LEU A 45 12.38 25.50 -38.74
CA LEU A 45 12.11 24.13 -38.35
C LEU A 45 11.03 23.53 -39.26
N PRO A 46 11.18 22.28 -39.75
CA PRO A 46 10.11 21.57 -40.42
C PRO A 46 8.93 21.31 -39.47
N GLY A 47 7.80 20.86 -40.01
CA GLY A 47 6.75 20.28 -39.19
C GLY A 47 7.30 19.03 -38.48
N ILE A 48 7.29 18.96 -37.16
CA ILE A 48 7.81 17.81 -36.41
C ILE A 48 6.76 17.37 -35.40
N ASP A 49 6.25 16.16 -35.55
CA ASP A 49 5.23 15.59 -34.63
C ASP A 49 5.34 14.06 -34.55
N THR A 50 4.48 13.45 -33.79
CA THR A 50 4.22 12.01 -33.81
C THR A 50 3.19 11.68 -34.90
N LEU A 51 3.17 10.43 -35.40
CA LEU A 51 2.21 10.02 -36.43
C LEU A 51 0.76 10.30 -35.98
N HIS A 52 0.38 9.88 -34.79
CA HIS A 52 -0.98 10.09 -34.27
C HIS A 52 -1.31 11.58 -34.04
N GLY A 53 -0.40 12.37 -33.47
CA GLY A 53 -0.60 13.80 -33.27
C GLY A 53 -0.81 14.54 -34.58
N TRP A 54 -0.04 14.17 -35.61
CA TRP A 54 -0.19 14.73 -36.96
C TRP A 54 -1.54 14.36 -37.58
N LEU A 55 -1.98 13.08 -37.46
CA LEU A 55 -3.27 12.63 -38.00
C LEU A 55 -4.46 13.31 -37.30
N GLU A 56 -4.37 13.51 -35.96
CA GLU A 56 -5.36 14.29 -35.23
C GLU A 56 -5.48 15.75 -35.75
N GLY A 57 -4.36 16.35 -36.19
CA GLY A 57 -4.34 17.66 -36.79
C GLY A 57 -4.86 17.71 -38.26
N CYS A 58 -5.00 16.55 -38.91
CA CYS A 58 -5.56 16.47 -40.28
C CYS A 58 -7.10 16.45 -40.32
N VAL A 59 -7.77 16.22 -39.20
CA VAL A 59 -9.25 16.16 -39.11
C VAL A 59 -9.80 17.46 -38.55
N GLU A 60 -11.02 17.83 -39.00
CA GLU A 60 -11.65 19.10 -38.58
C GLU A 60 -12.28 19.02 -37.18
N LEU A 61 -12.78 17.84 -36.80
CA LEU A 61 -13.46 17.65 -35.49
C LEU A 61 -12.47 17.32 -34.39
N PRO A 62 -12.66 17.88 -33.18
CA PRO A 62 -11.77 17.61 -32.04
C PRO A 62 -11.90 16.17 -31.56
N VAL A 63 -10.78 15.61 -31.10
CA VAL A 63 -10.76 14.27 -30.47
C VAL A 63 -11.29 14.34 -29.04
N ALA A 64 -12.20 13.43 -28.71
CA ALA A 64 -12.78 13.34 -27.38
C ALA A 64 -11.77 12.81 -26.36
N ASP A 65 -11.85 13.34 -25.13
CA ASP A 65 -11.09 12.82 -23.98
C ASP A 65 -11.49 11.37 -23.71
N PRO A 66 -10.55 10.47 -23.34
CA PRO A 66 -10.85 9.06 -23.09
C PRO A 66 -11.95 8.85 -22.03
N LEU A 67 -11.99 9.66 -20.97
CA LEU A 67 -13.05 9.56 -19.96
C LEU A 67 -14.41 9.98 -20.51
N ALA A 68 -14.46 11.00 -21.37
CA ALA A 68 -15.69 11.39 -22.07
C ALA A 68 -16.20 10.24 -22.95
N CYS A 69 -15.29 9.56 -23.67
CA CYS A 69 -15.62 8.36 -24.45
C CYS A 69 -16.23 7.25 -23.57
N GLN A 70 -15.63 6.97 -22.41
CA GLN A 70 -16.14 5.96 -21.48
C GLN A 70 -17.53 6.30 -20.90
N LEU A 71 -17.79 7.58 -20.62
CA LEU A 71 -19.12 8.04 -20.19
C LEU A 71 -20.14 7.87 -21.30
N LEU A 72 -19.79 8.17 -22.57
CA LEU A 72 -20.66 7.95 -23.71
C LEU A 72 -20.92 6.46 -23.97
N ILE A 73 -19.95 5.59 -23.76
CA ILE A 73 -20.14 4.13 -23.83
C ILE A 73 -21.08 3.65 -22.74
N TRP A 74 -20.97 4.14 -21.52
CA TRP A 74 -21.89 3.85 -20.42
C TRP A 74 -23.30 4.31 -20.74
N GLU A 75 -23.47 5.49 -21.32
CA GLU A 75 -24.75 5.98 -21.79
C GLU A 75 -25.32 5.13 -22.94
N ALA A 76 -24.48 4.75 -23.89
CA ALA A 76 -24.82 3.87 -25.00
C ALA A 76 -25.28 2.48 -24.52
N ALA A 77 -24.72 2.00 -23.42
CA ALA A 77 -25.10 0.75 -22.74
C ALA A 77 -26.39 0.87 -21.89
N ASN A 78 -27.08 2.01 -21.92
CA ASN A 78 -28.25 2.32 -21.07
C ASN A 78 -27.96 2.38 -19.57
N ARG A 79 -26.75 2.71 -19.15
CA ARG A 79 -26.37 2.92 -17.74
C ARG A 79 -26.74 1.73 -16.84
N PRO A 80 -26.26 0.52 -17.13
CA PRO A 80 -26.72 -0.73 -16.49
C PRO A 80 -26.44 -0.77 -14.98
N VAL A 81 -25.36 -0.13 -14.55
CA VAL A 81 -24.92 -0.01 -13.15
C VAL A 81 -24.29 1.37 -12.94
N PRO A 82 -23.99 1.82 -11.71
CA PRO A 82 -23.26 3.06 -11.46
C PRO A 82 -21.95 3.12 -12.27
N PHE A 83 -21.61 4.31 -12.76
CA PHE A 83 -20.47 4.46 -13.68
C PHE A 83 -19.15 3.97 -13.09
N SER A 84 -18.92 4.17 -11.78
CA SER A 84 -17.72 3.69 -11.11
C SER A 84 -17.51 2.17 -11.25
N LEU A 85 -18.60 1.40 -11.28
CA LEU A 85 -18.56 -0.06 -11.48
C LEU A 85 -18.45 -0.46 -12.96
N PHE A 86 -19.06 0.31 -13.87
CA PHE A 86 -19.02 0.03 -15.31
C PHE A 86 -17.75 0.52 -15.99
N ARG A 87 -17.06 1.46 -15.41
CA ARG A 87 -15.88 2.11 -16.02
C ARG A 87 -14.79 1.15 -16.51
N PRO A 88 -14.38 0.09 -15.79
CA PRO A 88 -13.39 -0.85 -16.31
C PRO A 88 -13.85 -1.49 -17.63
N GLU A 89 -15.12 -1.84 -17.73
CA GLU A 89 -15.73 -2.43 -18.92
C GLU A 89 -15.82 -1.39 -20.04
N ALA A 90 -16.21 -0.14 -19.72
CA ALA A 90 -16.21 0.95 -20.70
C ALA A 90 -14.82 1.21 -21.28
N ALA A 91 -13.76 1.11 -20.49
CA ALA A 91 -12.39 1.26 -20.95
C ALA A 91 -11.97 0.12 -21.90
N LEU A 92 -12.37 -1.12 -21.60
CA LEU A 92 -12.12 -2.27 -22.49
C LEU A 92 -12.90 -2.16 -23.81
N LEU A 93 -14.16 -1.74 -23.75
CA LEU A 93 -14.98 -1.49 -24.95
C LEU A 93 -14.41 -0.34 -25.77
N GLN A 94 -13.96 0.75 -25.15
CA GLN A 94 -13.30 1.84 -25.85
C GLN A 94 -12.07 1.34 -26.61
N GLN A 95 -11.20 0.59 -25.95
CA GLN A 95 -10.01 0.02 -26.58
C GLN A 95 -10.40 -0.89 -27.75
N LEU A 96 -11.38 -1.76 -27.58
CA LEU A 96 -11.88 -2.63 -28.65
C LEU A 96 -12.39 -1.81 -29.84
N TYR A 97 -13.18 -0.77 -29.61
CA TYR A 97 -13.74 0.06 -30.68
C TYR A 97 -12.67 0.83 -31.42
N GLU A 98 -11.69 1.39 -30.73
CA GLU A 98 -10.54 2.06 -31.34
C GLU A 98 -9.68 1.06 -32.16
N GLU A 99 -9.50 -0.18 -31.69
CA GLU A 99 -8.80 -1.23 -32.43
C GLU A 99 -9.58 -1.73 -33.65
N VAL A 100 -10.91 -1.87 -33.56
CA VAL A 100 -11.78 -2.23 -34.69
C VAL A 100 -11.69 -1.19 -35.79
N ASP A 101 -11.77 0.10 -35.43
CA ASP A 101 -11.65 1.20 -36.38
C ASP A 101 -10.23 1.25 -36.99
N GLY A 102 -9.19 1.16 -36.16
CA GLY A 102 -7.78 1.18 -36.62
C GLY A 102 -7.40 -0.03 -37.49
N SER A 103 -8.12 -1.13 -37.38
CA SER A 103 -7.95 -2.32 -38.23
C SER A 103 -8.91 -2.35 -39.44
N LEU A 104 -9.73 -1.30 -39.62
CA LEU A 104 -10.70 -1.17 -40.69
C LEU A 104 -11.66 -2.35 -40.81
N ASN A 105 -12.08 -2.90 -39.67
CA ASN A 105 -13.05 -3.98 -39.58
C ASN A 105 -14.45 -3.43 -39.30
N GLU A 106 -15.47 -4.21 -39.69
CA GLU A 106 -16.86 -3.94 -39.30
C GLU A 106 -17.14 -4.57 -37.94
N ILE A 107 -17.79 -3.80 -37.05
CA ILE A 107 -18.08 -4.25 -35.70
C ILE A 107 -19.02 -5.48 -35.68
N ALA A 108 -19.93 -5.58 -36.65
CA ALA A 108 -20.84 -6.73 -36.78
C ALA A 108 -20.06 -8.04 -36.97
N GLY A 109 -19.09 -8.04 -37.88
CA GLY A 109 -18.23 -9.21 -38.13
C GLY A 109 -17.34 -9.58 -36.95
N VAL A 110 -16.96 -8.60 -36.09
CA VAL A 110 -16.26 -8.87 -34.84
C VAL A 110 -17.21 -9.52 -33.85
N ALA A 111 -18.42 -9.00 -33.70
CA ALA A 111 -19.43 -9.52 -32.78
C ALA A 111 -19.85 -10.97 -33.09
N GLU A 112 -19.89 -11.33 -34.36
CA GLU A 112 -20.19 -12.72 -34.82
C GLU A 112 -19.07 -13.72 -34.46
N LEU A 113 -17.83 -13.24 -34.30
CA LEU A 113 -16.67 -14.09 -33.94
C LEU A 113 -16.47 -14.23 -32.42
N LEU A 114 -17.19 -13.42 -31.61
CA LEU A 114 -17.04 -13.40 -30.16
C LEU A 114 -17.69 -14.59 -29.44
N PRO A 115 -18.87 -15.11 -29.86
CA PRO A 115 -19.46 -16.29 -29.24
C PRO A 115 -19.20 -17.57 -30.06
N ASP A 116 -17.98 -18.06 -30.16
CA ASP A 116 -17.82 -19.50 -30.38
C ASP A 116 -18.09 -20.17 -29.04
N ALA A 117 -19.34 -20.66 -28.91
CA ALA A 117 -19.85 -21.30 -27.70
C ALA A 117 -19.08 -22.57 -27.27
N GLU A 118 -18.14 -23.04 -28.10
CA GLU A 118 -17.23 -24.14 -27.78
C GLU A 118 -16.14 -23.73 -26.77
N LEU A 119 -15.74 -22.46 -26.71
CA LEU A 119 -14.78 -21.98 -25.70
C LEU A 119 -15.39 -21.82 -24.29
N ALA A 120 -16.72 -21.73 -24.21
CA ALA A 120 -17.44 -21.63 -22.94
C ALA A 120 -17.64 -23.00 -22.24
N GLN A 121 -17.39 -24.10 -22.92
CA GLN A 121 -17.62 -25.46 -22.37
C GLN A 121 -16.42 -26.04 -21.60
N ASP A 122 -15.20 -25.52 -21.81
CA ASP A 122 -13.99 -26.10 -21.20
C ASP A 122 -13.66 -25.60 -19.77
N HIS A 123 -14.39 -24.59 -19.25
CA HIS A 123 -14.18 -24.07 -17.90
C HIS A 123 -15.40 -24.25 -17.01
N ALA A 124 -15.60 -25.46 -16.51
CA ALA A 124 -16.60 -25.78 -15.47
C ALA A 124 -16.10 -25.34 -14.07
N GLY A 125 -16.31 -24.09 -13.69
CA GLY A 125 -15.95 -23.55 -12.36
C GLY A 125 -16.88 -22.42 -11.89
N PRO A 126 -16.77 -21.94 -10.65
CA PRO A 126 -17.69 -20.96 -10.03
C PRO A 126 -17.66 -19.53 -10.61
N LEU A 127 -16.97 -19.29 -11.69
CA LEU A 127 -16.89 -18.02 -12.42
C LEU A 127 -18.12 -17.69 -13.26
N LYS A 128 -19.15 -18.58 -13.29
CA LYS A 128 -20.33 -18.51 -14.20
C LYS A 128 -21.08 -17.20 -14.21
N HIS A 129 -21.10 -16.43 -13.12
CA HIS A 129 -21.91 -15.22 -13.09
C HIS A 129 -21.19 -14.02 -13.73
N PHE A 130 -19.87 -13.92 -13.56
CA PHE A 130 -19.05 -12.89 -14.19
C PHE A 130 -18.89 -13.12 -15.69
N GLU A 131 -18.72 -14.37 -16.08
CA GLU A 131 -18.62 -14.80 -17.49
C GLU A 131 -19.93 -14.56 -18.24
N GLN A 132 -21.09 -14.83 -17.62
CA GLN A 132 -22.39 -14.59 -18.23
C GLN A 132 -22.65 -13.11 -18.48
N LEU A 133 -22.32 -12.23 -17.52
CA LEU A 133 -22.44 -10.78 -17.67
C LEU A 133 -21.50 -10.26 -18.78
N HIS A 134 -20.33 -10.83 -18.88
CA HIS A 134 -19.35 -10.50 -19.93
C HIS A 134 -19.82 -10.93 -21.32
N LEU A 135 -20.35 -12.14 -21.46
CA LEU A 135 -20.92 -12.64 -22.71
C LEU A 135 -22.15 -11.82 -23.16
N ASP A 136 -23.03 -11.44 -22.20
CA ASP A 136 -24.19 -10.59 -22.50
C ASP A 136 -23.78 -9.19 -22.99
N THR A 137 -22.69 -8.64 -22.42
CA THR A 137 -22.16 -7.34 -22.87
C THR A 137 -21.51 -7.48 -24.24
N LEU A 138 -20.75 -8.54 -24.49
CA LEU A 138 -20.17 -8.81 -25.81
C LEU A 138 -21.23 -8.99 -26.89
N ALA A 139 -22.32 -9.70 -26.60
CA ALA A 139 -23.47 -9.83 -27.52
C ALA A 139 -24.13 -8.48 -27.87
N ARG A 140 -24.03 -7.50 -26.97
CA ARG A 140 -24.55 -6.12 -27.17
C ARG A 140 -23.51 -5.17 -27.77
N THR A 141 -22.25 -5.61 -27.90
CA THR A 141 -21.11 -4.76 -28.31
C THR A 141 -21.38 -3.99 -29.60
N ALA A 142 -21.94 -4.61 -30.61
CA ALA A 142 -22.24 -3.93 -31.89
C ALA A 142 -23.33 -2.85 -31.74
N HIS A 143 -24.33 -3.09 -30.90
CA HIS A 143 -25.38 -2.11 -30.63
C HIS A 143 -24.83 -0.93 -29.80
N ILE A 144 -24.04 -1.22 -28.77
CA ILE A 144 -23.37 -0.19 -27.95
C ILE A 144 -22.45 0.66 -28.81
N TYR A 145 -21.64 0.03 -29.68
CA TYR A 145 -20.76 0.73 -30.62
C TYR A 145 -21.52 1.71 -31.52
N THR A 146 -22.59 1.22 -32.20
CA THR A 146 -23.37 2.05 -33.12
C THR A 146 -23.98 3.27 -32.41
N ARG A 147 -24.52 3.05 -31.21
CA ARG A 147 -25.10 4.11 -30.38
C ARG A 147 -24.04 5.07 -29.84
N TYR A 148 -22.89 4.55 -29.40
CA TYR A 148 -21.75 5.34 -28.96
C TYR A 148 -21.23 6.27 -30.07
N LYS A 149 -21.09 5.78 -31.31
CA LYS A 149 -20.70 6.59 -32.44
C LYS A 149 -21.72 7.67 -32.79
N ALA A 150 -23.01 7.38 -32.67
CA ALA A 150 -24.07 8.38 -32.81
C ALA A 150 -23.97 9.49 -31.76
N LEU A 151 -23.70 9.14 -30.50
CA LEU A 151 -23.50 10.12 -29.42
C LEU A 151 -22.28 11.00 -29.64
N LEU A 152 -21.15 10.43 -30.11
CA LEU A 152 -19.96 11.20 -30.48
C LEU A 152 -20.27 12.20 -31.60
N ALA A 153 -20.98 11.75 -32.65
CA ALA A 153 -21.38 12.60 -33.76
C ALA A 153 -22.30 13.76 -33.33
N GLN A 154 -23.25 13.51 -32.39
CA GLN A 154 -24.09 14.56 -31.82
C GLN A 154 -23.25 15.61 -31.06
N GLN A 155 -22.15 15.21 -30.41
CA GLN A 155 -21.23 16.12 -29.73
C GLN A 155 -20.20 16.77 -30.65
N GLN A 156 -20.24 16.47 -31.96
CA GLN A 156 -19.25 16.92 -32.94
C GLN A 156 -17.82 16.57 -32.54
N ARG A 157 -17.58 15.33 -32.13
CA ARG A 157 -16.28 14.82 -31.70
C ARG A 157 -15.99 13.48 -32.36
N LEU A 158 -14.71 13.15 -32.41
CA LEU A 158 -14.20 11.85 -32.84
C LEU A 158 -13.46 11.16 -31.70
N ASP A 159 -13.42 9.83 -31.67
CA ASP A 159 -12.41 9.10 -30.91
C ASP A 159 -11.18 8.81 -31.81
N LYS A 160 -10.12 8.29 -31.17
CA LYS A 160 -8.85 8.02 -31.87
C LYS A 160 -8.98 6.99 -33.00
N GLY A 161 -9.81 5.97 -32.79
CA GLY A 161 -10.09 4.96 -33.81
C GLY A 161 -10.75 5.55 -35.06
N GLN A 162 -11.75 6.42 -34.84
CA GLN A 162 -12.43 7.12 -35.97
C GLN A 162 -11.49 8.04 -36.74
N VAL A 163 -10.56 8.73 -36.08
CA VAL A 163 -9.54 9.52 -36.78
C VAL A 163 -8.76 8.64 -37.74
N LEU A 164 -8.24 7.52 -37.28
CA LEU A 164 -7.49 6.57 -38.11
C LEU A 164 -8.35 6.02 -39.27
N ARG A 165 -9.59 5.60 -39.01
CA ARG A 165 -10.50 5.07 -40.01
C ARG A 165 -10.82 6.11 -41.09
N GLN A 166 -11.26 7.32 -40.69
CA GLN A 166 -11.64 8.36 -41.64
C GLN A 166 -10.48 8.76 -42.56
N VAL A 167 -9.28 8.96 -42.00
CA VAL A 167 -8.10 9.30 -42.77
C VAL A 167 -7.67 8.14 -43.70
N ALA A 168 -7.75 6.89 -43.24
CA ALA A 168 -7.38 5.72 -44.01
C ALA A 168 -8.36 5.41 -45.17
N GLU A 169 -9.65 5.70 -44.99
CA GLU A 169 -10.69 5.50 -46.01
C GLU A 169 -10.71 6.63 -47.04
N ARG A 170 -10.35 7.85 -46.65
CA ARG A 170 -10.37 9.03 -47.50
C ARG A 170 -9.05 9.83 -47.47
N PRO A 171 -7.88 9.19 -47.72
CA PRO A 171 -6.59 9.81 -47.49
C PRO A 171 -6.35 11.06 -48.42
N ALA A 172 -6.90 11.06 -49.64
CA ALA A 172 -6.80 12.20 -50.53
C ALA A 172 -7.54 13.45 -50.07
N HIS A 173 -8.51 13.30 -49.18
CA HIS A 173 -9.27 14.42 -48.61
C HIS A 173 -8.57 15.04 -47.38
N TYR A 174 -8.00 14.19 -46.54
CA TYR A 174 -7.46 14.65 -45.26
C TYR A 174 -5.96 14.93 -45.28
N LEU A 175 -5.19 14.19 -46.09
CA LEU A 175 -3.74 14.31 -46.08
C LEU A 175 -3.24 15.47 -46.96
N PRO A 176 -2.31 16.29 -46.44
CA PRO A 176 -1.69 17.36 -47.20
C PRO A 176 -0.78 16.77 -48.29
N THR A 177 -0.42 17.62 -49.25
CA THR A 177 0.45 17.25 -50.40
C THR A 177 1.95 17.38 -50.13
N GLN A 178 2.32 17.77 -48.90
CA GLN A 178 3.73 18.00 -48.53
C GLN A 178 4.50 16.68 -48.36
N PRO A 179 5.83 16.71 -48.50
CA PRO A 179 6.68 15.54 -48.25
C PRO A 179 6.64 15.14 -46.80
N VAL A 180 6.63 13.83 -46.54
CA VAL A 180 6.58 13.25 -45.19
C VAL A 180 7.77 12.33 -44.95
N TRP A 181 8.50 12.54 -43.89
CA TRP A 181 9.54 11.65 -43.41
C TRP A 181 9.05 10.87 -42.19
N LEU A 182 8.99 9.55 -42.28
CA LEU A 182 8.64 8.65 -41.18
C LEU A 182 9.91 8.05 -40.59
N VAL A 183 10.14 8.28 -39.31
CA VAL A 183 11.38 7.89 -38.62
C VAL A 183 11.13 6.80 -37.60
N ALA A 184 11.91 5.72 -37.68
CA ALA A 184 11.90 4.58 -36.75
C ALA A 184 10.49 4.04 -36.43
N PRO A 185 9.68 3.67 -37.43
CA PRO A 185 8.40 3.04 -37.17
C PRO A 185 8.63 1.70 -36.46
N ASP A 186 7.79 1.40 -35.50
CA ASP A 186 7.94 0.18 -34.70
C ASP A 186 6.68 -0.70 -34.68
N ARG A 187 5.51 -0.11 -34.95
CA ARG A 187 4.24 -0.82 -35.01
C ARG A 187 3.29 -0.08 -35.92
N LEU A 188 2.82 -0.76 -36.96
CA LEU A 188 1.92 -0.18 -37.97
C LEU A 188 0.66 -1.03 -38.12
N GLY A 189 -0.49 -0.50 -37.72
CA GLY A 189 -1.81 -1.08 -37.91
C GLY A 189 -2.25 -1.04 -39.38
N LYS A 190 -3.39 -1.65 -39.71
CA LYS A 190 -3.91 -1.70 -41.07
C LYS A 190 -4.26 -0.31 -41.63
N ALA A 191 -4.93 0.53 -40.83
CA ALA A 191 -5.26 1.91 -41.19
C ALA A 191 -3.99 2.72 -41.44
N GLU A 192 -3.01 2.65 -40.55
CA GLU A 192 -1.73 3.35 -40.68
C GLU A 192 -0.97 2.91 -41.95
N ARG A 193 -0.92 1.60 -42.23
CA ARG A 193 -0.32 1.10 -43.50
C ARG A 193 -1.03 1.64 -44.73
N ASN A 194 -2.37 1.70 -44.72
CA ASN A 194 -3.12 2.27 -45.86
C ASN A 194 -2.82 3.75 -46.06
N ILE A 195 -2.74 4.52 -44.98
CA ILE A 195 -2.35 5.94 -44.99
C ILE A 195 -0.95 6.11 -45.59
N LEU A 196 0.02 5.34 -45.07
CA LEU A 196 1.41 5.40 -45.53
C LEU A 196 1.60 4.90 -46.98
N MET A 197 0.85 3.89 -47.40
CA MET A 197 0.83 3.40 -48.77
C MET A 197 0.30 4.47 -49.75
N HIS A 198 -0.72 5.24 -49.34
CA HIS A 198 -1.20 6.37 -50.15
C HIS A 198 -0.13 7.44 -50.34
N LEU A 199 0.60 7.81 -49.25
CA LEU A 199 1.71 8.75 -49.32
C LEU A 199 2.86 8.21 -50.19
N ALA A 200 3.18 6.93 -50.10
CA ALA A 200 4.20 6.28 -50.91
C ALA A 200 3.84 6.26 -52.38
N SER A 201 2.57 6.01 -52.73
CA SER A 201 2.09 6.02 -54.13
C SER A 201 2.22 7.38 -54.82
N ARG A 202 2.28 8.47 -54.06
CA ARG A 202 2.48 9.83 -54.51
C ARG A 202 3.94 10.30 -54.46
N ALA A 203 4.87 9.41 -54.11
CA ALA A 203 6.28 9.72 -53.87
C ALA A 203 6.53 10.81 -52.81
N GLN A 204 5.56 10.93 -51.88
CA GLN A 204 5.63 11.91 -50.79
C GLN A 204 6.28 11.32 -49.51
N LEU A 205 6.47 10.01 -49.43
CA LEU A 205 6.91 9.32 -48.22
C LEU A 205 8.38 8.88 -48.31
N ARG A 206 9.17 9.22 -47.32
CA ARG A 206 10.51 8.68 -47.09
C ARG A 206 10.57 8.04 -45.70
N ILE A 207 11.02 6.79 -45.62
CA ILE A 207 11.05 6.05 -44.36
C ILE A 207 12.48 5.83 -43.93
N PHE A 208 12.73 6.04 -42.66
CA PHE A 208 14.01 5.82 -41.99
C PHE A 208 13.87 4.65 -41.01
N TRP A 209 13.98 3.42 -41.50
CA TRP A 209 14.04 2.22 -40.67
C TRP A 209 15.40 2.13 -39.98
N GLU A 210 15.41 1.85 -38.72
CA GLU A 210 16.62 1.58 -37.97
C GLU A 210 16.75 0.08 -37.71
N LEU A 211 17.50 -0.59 -38.57
CA LEU A 211 17.57 -2.06 -38.66
C LEU A 211 19.00 -2.55 -38.48
N ASP A 212 19.14 -3.78 -37.90
CA ASP A 212 20.42 -4.50 -37.84
C ASP A 212 20.26 -5.91 -38.42
N ALA A 213 21.26 -6.37 -39.16
CA ALA A 213 21.28 -7.67 -39.83
C ALA A 213 21.14 -8.85 -38.82
N TYR A 214 21.58 -8.64 -37.59
CA TYR A 214 21.54 -9.64 -36.51
C TYR A 214 20.12 -10.17 -36.29
N TYR A 215 19.11 -9.31 -36.24
CA TYR A 215 17.71 -9.74 -35.98
C TYR A 215 16.85 -9.76 -37.24
N LEU A 216 17.36 -9.33 -38.39
CA LEU A 216 16.61 -9.40 -39.64
C LEU A 216 16.78 -10.75 -40.37
N GLN A 217 18.01 -11.28 -40.43
CA GLN A 217 18.32 -12.51 -41.19
C GLN A 217 17.69 -13.76 -40.59
N PRO A 218 17.71 -13.98 -39.23
CA PRO A 218 17.01 -15.11 -38.64
C PRO A 218 15.50 -14.86 -38.69
N THR A 219 14.76 -15.70 -39.42
CA THR A 219 13.30 -15.58 -39.57
C THR A 219 12.54 -15.75 -38.27
N HIS A 220 13.14 -16.42 -37.26
CA HIS A 220 12.55 -16.66 -35.95
C HIS A 220 12.78 -15.52 -34.95
N HIS A 221 13.71 -14.57 -35.20
CA HIS A 221 14.02 -13.52 -34.23
C HIS A 221 12.87 -12.52 -34.13
N SER A 222 12.33 -12.34 -32.90
CA SER A 222 11.13 -11.52 -32.65
C SER A 222 11.33 -10.06 -32.97
N ALA A 223 12.53 -9.47 -32.78
CA ALA A 223 12.82 -8.08 -33.12
C ALA A 223 12.65 -7.75 -34.60
N GLY A 224 12.86 -8.70 -35.50
CA GLY A 224 12.67 -8.50 -36.95
C GLY A 224 11.23 -8.74 -37.43
N ARG A 225 10.33 -9.25 -36.55
CA ARG A 225 8.99 -9.66 -36.90
C ARG A 225 8.18 -8.56 -37.58
N LEU A 226 8.18 -7.38 -37.01
CA LEU A 226 7.41 -6.25 -37.52
C LEU A 226 7.85 -5.84 -38.93
N TYR A 227 9.16 -5.66 -39.12
CA TYR A 227 9.68 -5.29 -40.43
C TYR A 227 9.37 -6.36 -41.50
N ARG A 228 9.55 -7.65 -41.19
CA ARG A 228 9.18 -8.75 -42.07
C ARG A 228 7.69 -8.77 -42.42
N SER A 229 6.82 -8.47 -41.45
CA SER A 229 5.38 -8.34 -41.63
C SER A 229 5.05 -7.19 -42.62
N VAL A 230 5.67 -6.02 -42.43
CA VAL A 230 5.51 -4.88 -43.35
C VAL A 230 6.03 -5.22 -44.74
N GLN A 231 7.20 -5.86 -44.83
CA GLN A 231 7.79 -6.30 -46.12
C GLN A 231 6.88 -7.26 -46.89
N ALA A 232 6.19 -8.16 -46.16
CA ALA A 232 5.27 -9.11 -46.77
C ALA A 232 3.95 -8.47 -47.20
N MET A 233 3.37 -7.58 -46.38
CA MET A 233 2.04 -7.02 -46.60
C MET A 233 2.04 -5.69 -47.40
N ALA A 234 3.10 -4.90 -47.28
CA ALA A 234 3.23 -3.58 -47.91
C ALA A 234 4.69 -3.33 -48.35
N PRO A 235 5.21 -4.02 -49.37
CA PRO A 235 6.63 -3.97 -49.76
C PRO A 235 7.15 -2.56 -50.01
N ALA A 236 6.31 -1.66 -50.51
CA ALA A 236 6.68 -0.27 -50.72
C ALA A 236 7.10 0.48 -49.43
N LEU A 237 6.58 0.06 -48.28
CA LEU A 237 6.93 0.63 -46.99
C LEU A 237 8.21 0.00 -46.37
N ALA A 238 8.72 -1.08 -46.95
CA ALA A 238 9.95 -1.72 -46.50
C ALA A 238 11.23 -1.04 -47.00
N HIS A 239 11.13 -0.09 -47.94
CA HIS A 239 12.30 0.67 -48.37
C HIS A 239 12.75 1.63 -47.28
N SER A 240 14.04 1.55 -46.90
CA SER A 240 14.64 2.43 -45.92
C SER A 240 15.61 3.42 -46.58
N ALA A 241 15.58 4.66 -46.08
CA ALA A 241 16.57 5.67 -46.44
C ALA A 241 17.92 5.47 -45.71
N LEU A 242 17.95 4.54 -44.70
CA LEU A 242 19.15 4.15 -43.97
C LEU A 242 19.58 2.73 -44.40
N PRO A 243 20.89 2.46 -44.44
CA PRO A 243 21.39 1.11 -44.63
C PRO A 243 21.08 0.22 -43.46
N VAL A 244 20.98 -1.08 -43.69
CA VAL A 244 20.89 -2.06 -42.61
C VAL A 244 22.22 -2.13 -41.87
N GLY A 245 22.18 -1.90 -40.55
CA GLY A 245 23.36 -1.99 -39.68
C GLY A 245 23.87 -3.43 -39.49
N ARG A 246 25.12 -3.56 -39.04
CA ARG A 246 25.76 -4.81 -38.69
C ARG A 246 26.47 -4.70 -37.33
N ARG A 247 26.14 -3.70 -36.56
CA ARG A 247 26.81 -3.37 -35.29
C ARG A 247 26.74 -4.49 -34.26
N LEU A 248 25.57 -5.09 -34.10
CA LEU A 248 25.40 -6.22 -33.18
C LEU A 248 26.27 -7.44 -33.53
N ALA A 249 26.57 -7.63 -34.82
CA ALA A 249 27.42 -8.72 -35.28
C ALA A 249 28.91 -8.41 -35.26
N GLU A 250 29.34 -7.14 -35.39
CA GLU A 250 30.71 -6.77 -35.69
C GLU A 250 31.40 -5.85 -34.69
N ALA A 251 30.60 -5.10 -33.84
CA ALA A 251 31.17 -4.14 -32.91
C ALA A 251 31.53 -4.80 -31.57
N PRO A 252 32.55 -4.27 -30.85
CA PRO A 252 32.87 -4.73 -29.50
C PRO A 252 31.85 -4.17 -28.47
N TYR A 253 31.45 -5.01 -27.54
CA TYR A 253 30.53 -4.66 -26.46
C TYR A 253 31.00 -5.15 -25.11
N GLY A 254 30.84 -4.33 -24.07
CA GLY A 254 30.95 -4.74 -22.67
C GLY A 254 29.52 -4.93 -22.11
N VAL A 255 29.17 -6.15 -21.76
CA VAL A 255 27.83 -6.48 -21.22
C VAL A 255 27.97 -7.04 -19.81
N GLN A 256 27.28 -6.45 -18.85
CA GLN A 256 27.19 -6.93 -17.47
C GLN A 256 25.74 -7.34 -17.21
N GLN A 257 25.55 -8.57 -16.75
CA GLN A 257 24.26 -9.08 -16.26
C GLN A 257 24.34 -9.28 -14.76
N GLN A 258 23.43 -8.69 -14.00
CA GLN A 258 23.45 -8.75 -12.54
C GLN A 258 22.10 -9.24 -12.01
N ALA A 259 22.08 -10.43 -11.41
CA ALA A 259 20.95 -10.94 -10.67
C ALA A 259 20.82 -10.22 -9.33
N CYS A 260 19.61 -10.01 -8.88
CA CYS A 260 19.27 -9.44 -7.57
C CYS A 260 18.12 -10.25 -6.95
N ALA A 261 18.04 -10.30 -5.62
CA ALA A 261 16.99 -11.05 -4.94
C ALA A 261 15.63 -10.30 -4.92
N THR A 262 15.67 -8.98 -5.07
CA THR A 262 14.48 -8.10 -5.03
C THR A 262 14.62 -6.94 -6.00
N ASP A 263 13.50 -6.30 -6.34
CA ASP A 263 13.52 -5.08 -7.16
C ASP A 263 14.28 -3.93 -6.48
N LEU A 264 14.15 -3.80 -5.16
CA LEU A 264 14.96 -2.85 -4.38
C LEU A 264 16.46 -3.15 -4.49
N GLY A 265 16.82 -4.44 -4.48
CA GLY A 265 18.20 -4.89 -4.68
C GLY A 265 18.78 -4.46 -6.03
N GLN A 266 17.98 -4.48 -7.11
CA GLN A 266 18.37 -3.98 -8.42
C GLN A 266 18.72 -2.48 -8.37
N VAL A 267 17.87 -1.69 -7.71
CA VAL A 267 18.03 -0.23 -7.61
C VAL A 267 19.32 0.13 -6.85
N TYR A 268 19.58 -0.52 -5.73
CA TYR A 268 20.83 -0.30 -4.98
C TYR A 268 22.07 -0.78 -5.72
N ALA A 269 21.99 -1.93 -6.41
CA ALA A 269 23.07 -2.43 -7.22
C ALA A 269 23.42 -1.46 -8.36
N LEU A 270 22.40 -0.90 -9.02
CA LEU A 270 22.58 0.14 -10.03
C LEU A 270 23.17 1.40 -9.43
N GLY A 271 22.70 1.88 -8.28
CA GLY A 271 23.25 3.06 -7.60
C GLY A 271 24.73 2.91 -7.28
N ALA A 272 25.15 1.74 -6.78
CA ALA A 272 26.55 1.43 -6.51
C ALA A 272 27.39 1.39 -7.80
N GLU A 273 26.88 0.77 -8.87
CA GLU A 273 27.57 0.71 -10.15
C GLU A 273 27.70 2.11 -10.79
N LEU A 274 26.64 2.91 -10.75
CA LEU A 274 26.67 4.31 -11.21
C LEU A 274 27.71 5.11 -10.42
N HIS A 275 27.75 4.99 -9.11
CA HIS A 275 28.73 5.68 -8.27
C HIS A 275 30.15 5.33 -8.69
N ARG A 276 30.45 4.04 -8.82
CA ARG A 276 31.76 3.55 -9.27
C ARG A 276 32.12 4.06 -10.67
N ARG A 277 31.14 4.06 -11.60
CA ARG A 277 31.33 4.50 -12.99
C ARG A 277 31.56 6.01 -13.07
N VAL A 278 30.81 6.80 -12.33
CA VAL A 278 30.96 8.26 -12.25
C VAL A 278 32.33 8.63 -11.67
N GLN A 279 32.79 7.98 -10.60
CA GLN A 279 34.11 8.19 -10.05
C GLN A 279 35.21 7.89 -11.10
N SER A 280 35.11 6.76 -11.80
CA SER A 280 36.05 6.42 -12.88
C SER A 280 36.04 7.46 -14.00
N LEU A 281 34.87 7.95 -14.39
CA LEU A 281 34.68 8.97 -15.43
C LEU A 281 35.31 10.31 -15.00
N GLN A 282 35.10 10.72 -13.74
CA GLN A 282 35.72 11.94 -13.16
C GLN A 282 37.23 11.88 -13.18
N GLN A 283 37.82 10.72 -12.90
CA GLN A 283 39.27 10.53 -12.96
C GLN A 283 39.83 10.58 -14.39
N GLN A 284 39.07 10.00 -15.36
CA GLN A 284 39.52 9.93 -16.76
C GLN A 284 39.27 11.24 -17.51
N GLN A 285 38.23 11.97 -17.18
CA GLN A 285 37.79 13.17 -17.89
C GLN A 285 37.40 14.30 -16.90
N PRO A 286 38.33 14.88 -16.15
CA PRO A 286 38.03 15.80 -15.04
C PRO A 286 37.16 17.03 -15.46
N THR A 287 37.29 17.51 -16.67
CA THR A 287 36.61 18.74 -17.16
C THR A 287 35.30 18.47 -17.92
N THR A 288 35.16 17.31 -18.58
CA THR A 288 34.06 17.00 -19.50
C THR A 288 33.13 15.88 -19.05
N TRP A 289 33.38 15.29 -17.89
CA TRP A 289 32.61 14.15 -17.36
C TRP A 289 31.12 14.44 -17.27
N ALA A 290 30.75 15.67 -16.87
CA ALA A 290 29.35 16.06 -16.74
C ALA A 290 28.58 16.06 -18.06
N ASP A 291 29.27 16.47 -19.16
CA ASP A 291 28.67 16.44 -20.50
C ASP A 291 28.52 15.01 -21.01
N THR A 292 29.48 14.12 -20.68
CA THR A 292 29.44 12.71 -21.04
C THR A 292 28.22 11.98 -20.41
N LEU A 293 27.75 12.40 -19.22
CA LEU A 293 26.56 11.82 -18.58
C LEU A 293 25.29 11.96 -19.42
N SER A 294 25.20 12.96 -20.31
CA SER A 294 24.05 13.11 -21.20
C SER A 294 23.91 11.96 -22.21
N LYS A 295 25.00 11.20 -22.43
CA LYS A 295 25.05 10.02 -23.30
C LYS A 295 24.81 8.70 -22.55
N TRP A 296 24.53 8.77 -21.24
CA TRP A 296 24.21 7.62 -20.40
C TRP A 296 22.72 7.59 -20.13
N ALA A 297 22.15 6.38 -20.15
CA ALA A 297 20.73 6.19 -19.86
C ALA A 297 20.52 5.13 -18.77
N VAL A 298 19.68 5.45 -17.80
CA VAL A 298 19.00 4.48 -16.93
C VAL A 298 17.62 4.23 -17.52
N VAL A 299 17.40 2.99 -17.95
CA VAL A 299 16.18 2.57 -18.64
C VAL A 299 15.32 1.76 -17.70
N LEU A 300 14.05 2.14 -17.57
CA LEU A 300 13.07 1.50 -16.71
C LEU A 300 11.96 0.85 -17.55
N PRO A 301 12.01 -0.46 -17.82
CA PRO A 301 10.85 -1.21 -18.31
C PRO A 301 9.68 -1.15 -17.32
N ASP A 302 9.96 -1.29 -16.02
CA ASP A 302 9.02 -1.02 -14.94
C ASP A 302 9.25 0.37 -14.32
N GLU A 303 8.41 1.32 -14.71
CA GLU A 303 8.49 2.71 -14.24
C GLU A 303 8.09 2.90 -12.76
N THR A 304 7.54 1.86 -12.12
CA THR A 304 7.19 1.92 -10.70
C THR A 304 8.40 2.05 -9.79
N LEU A 305 9.59 1.66 -10.29
CA LEU A 305 10.86 1.79 -9.57
C LEU A 305 11.41 3.22 -9.55
N LEU A 306 10.83 4.16 -10.32
CA LEU A 306 11.36 5.52 -10.43
C LEU A 306 11.51 6.24 -9.07
N PRO A 307 10.54 6.25 -8.15
CA PRO A 307 10.70 6.93 -6.86
C PRO A 307 11.90 6.40 -6.06
N THR A 308 12.02 5.09 -5.96
CA THR A 308 13.13 4.43 -5.25
C THR A 308 14.47 4.66 -5.94
N LEU A 309 14.48 4.66 -7.29
CA LEU A 309 15.69 4.95 -8.05
C LEU A 309 16.21 6.35 -7.77
N LEU A 310 15.33 7.36 -7.72
CA LEU A 310 15.74 8.75 -7.46
C LEU A 310 16.44 8.92 -6.12
N GLU A 311 16.03 8.14 -5.11
CA GLU A 311 16.69 8.14 -3.79
C GLU A 311 18.05 7.41 -3.78
N ALA A 312 18.23 6.43 -4.66
CA ALA A 312 19.45 5.64 -4.74
C ALA A 312 20.52 6.24 -5.68
N LEU A 313 20.18 7.30 -6.41
CA LEU A 313 21.13 7.95 -7.31
C LEU A 313 22.28 8.63 -6.54
N PRO A 314 23.52 8.55 -7.04
CA PRO A 314 24.65 9.21 -6.39
C PRO A 314 24.47 10.72 -6.28
N ALA A 315 24.66 11.28 -5.09
CA ALA A 315 24.53 12.73 -4.83
C ALA A 315 25.54 13.59 -5.63
N VAL A 316 26.60 12.98 -6.16
CA VAL A 316 27.61 13.65 -6.98
C VAL A 316 27.12 14.00 -8.39
N LEU A 317 25.97 13.45 -8.83
CA LEU A 317 25.42 13.74 -10.16
C LEU A 317 24.99 15.21 -10.27
N PRO A 318 25.50 15.96 -11.26
CA PRO A 318 25.20 17.40 -11.39
C PRO A 318 23.78 17.67 -11.85
N ALA A 319 23.19 16.76 -12.62
CA ALA A 319 21.81 16.81 -13.10
C ALA A 319 21.31 15.42 -13.51
N VAL A 320 20.02 15.21 -13.33
CA VAL A 320 19.29 14.03 -13.78
C VAL A 320 18.08 14.49 -14.61
N ASN A 321 17.97 13.97 -15.82
CA ASN A 321 16.87 14.28 -16.72
C ASN A 321 15.87 13.12 -16.78
N VAL A 322 14.78 13.23 -16.06
CA VAL A 322 13.73 12.21 -15.99
C VAL A 322 12.67 12.50 -17.04
N SER A 323 12.40 11.54 -17.94
CA SER A 323 11.46 11.73 -19.04
C SER A 323 10.02 11.36 -18.69
N MET A 324 9.83 10.32 -17.88
CA MET A 324 8.54 9.69 -17.67
C MET A 324 7.64 10.42 -16.65
N GLY A 325 8.11 11.47 -16.00
CA GLY A 325 7.39 12.16 -14.93
C GLY A 325 7.29 11.33 -13.65
N TYR A 326 7.11 12.01 -12.50
CA TYR A 326 6.94 11.35 -11.20
C TYR A 326 5.52 10.79 -11.09
N PRO A 327 5.32 9.50 -10.75
CA PRO A 327 3.99 8.94 -10.62
C PRO A 327 3.20 9.64 -9.51
N ALA A 328 2.08 10.28 -9.83
CA ALA A 328 1.27 10.99 -8.84
C ALA A 328 0.78 10.07 -7.71
N ARG A 329 0.54 8.79 -8.02
CA ARG A 329 0.18 7.77 -7.00
C ARG A 329 1.25 7.53 -5.94
N ALA A 330 2.51 7.87 -6.21
CA ALA A 330 3.62 7.76 -5.25
C ALA A 330 3.72 8.98 -4.31
N CYS A 331 2.95 10.05 -4.55
CA CYS A 331 2.90 11.20 -3.67
C CYS A 331 2.13 10.90 -2.39
N SER A 332 2.60 11.41 -1.27
CA SER A 332 1.93 11.29 0.04
C SER A 332 0.51 11.86 0.01
N LEU A 333 0.28 12.97 -0.71
CA LEU A 333 -1.03 13.55 -0.91
C LEU A 333 -2.02 12.61 -1.61
N HIS A 334 -1.56 11.75 -2.52
CA HIS A 334 -2.44 10.75 -3.15
C HIS A 334 -2.98 9.77 -2.13
N ALA A 335 -2.13 9.27 -1.24
CA ALA A 335 -2.54 8.37 -0.16
C ALA A 335 -3.49 9.08 0.82
N LEU A 336 -3.27 10.37 1.12
CA LEU A 336 -4.16 11.17 1.96
C LEU A 336 -5.56 11.31 1.33
N LEU A 337 -5.63 11.73 0.07
CA LEU A 337 -6.90 11.90 -0.65
C LEU A 337 -7.62 10.58 -0.87
N HIS A 338 -6.89 9.50 -1.10
CA HIS A 338 -7.46 8.16 -1.18
C HIS A 338 -8.07 7.72 0.16
N SER A 339 -7.35 7.92 1.27
CA SER A 339 -7.87 7.64 2.63
C SER A 339 -9.10 8.50 2.96
N TRP A 340 -9.10 9.77 2.52
CA TRP A 340 -10.26 10.65 2.64
C TRP A 340 -11.47 10.13 1.87
N GLN A 341 -11.28 9.68 0.63
CA GLN A 341 -12.35 9.08 -0.17
C GLN A 341 -12.90 7.80 0.48
N GLN A 342 -12.03 6.91 0.98
CA GLN A 342 -12.44 5.69 1.68
C GLN A 342 -13.25 5.99 2.95
N LEU A 343 -12.87 7.02 3.70
CA LEU A 343 -13.60 7.47 4.88
C LEU A 343 -15.06 7.81 4.55
N HIS A 344 -15.29 8.54 3.46
CA HIS A 344 -16.64 8.95 3.05
C HIS A 344 -17.46 7.80 2.44
N GLN A 345 -16.81 6.83 1.77
CA GLN A 345 -17.49 5.65 1.22
C GLN A 345 -18.03 4.70 2.29
N GLY A 346 -17.29 4.56 3.40
CA GLY A 346 -17.67 3.69 4.52
C GLY A 346 -18.59 4.33 5.56
N ARG A 347 -19.02 5.59 5.33
CA ARG A 347 -19.84 6.34 6.28
C ARG A 347 -21.26 5.76 6.40
N LYS A 348 -21.75 5.73 7.64
CA LYS A 348 -23.14 5.38 7.98
C LYS A 348 -23.85 6.54 8.69
N PRO A 349 -25.19 6.47 8.92
CA PRO A 349 -25.89 7.50 9.69
C PRO A 349 -25.30 7.72 11.10
N GLU A 350 -24.72 6.69 11.70
CA GLU A 350 -24.07 6.72 13.02
C GLU A 350 -22.70 7.42 13.00
N GLY A 351 -22.10 7.62 11.84
CA GLY A 351 -20.82 8.32 11.70
C GLY A 351 -19.83 7.65 10.75
N PHE A 352 -18.57 8.08 10.88
CA PHE A 352 -17.45 7.48 10.17
C PHE A 352 -17.03 6.18 10.85
N TYR A 353 -16.77 5.15 10.05
CA TYR A 353 -16.24 3.89 10.52
C TYR A 353 -14.79 4.05 11.02
N HIS A 354 -14.46 3.42 12.15
CA HIS A 354 -13.18 3.65 12.85
C HIS A 354 -11.93 3.36 12.01
N SER A 355 -11.93 2.29 11.21
CA SER A 355 -10.74 1.85 10.48
C SER A 355 -10.25 2.89 9.47
N PRO A 356 -11.04 3.36 8.47
CA PRO A 356 -10.62 4.44 7.58
C PRO A 356 -10.43 5.79 8.31
N LEU A 357 -11.17 6.05 9.40
CA LEU A 357 -10.97 7.25 10.21
C LEU A 357 -9.58 7.25 10.85
N LEU A 358 -9.18 6.16 11.50
CA LEU A 358 -7.87 6.02 12.13
C LEU A 358 -6.74 6.01 11.08
N GLN A 359 -6.96 5.39 9.91
CA GLN A 359 -6.02 5.43 8.80
C GLN A 359 -5.77 6.88 8.33
N LEU A 360 -6.84 7.65 8.12
CA LEU A 360 -6.73 9.05 7.74
C LEU A 360 -6.01 9.87 8.82
N LEU A 361 -6.47 9.81 10.08
CA LEU A 361 -5.91 10.59 11.19
C LEU A 361 -4.43 10.26 11.47
N ARG A 362 -3.98 9.04 11.22
CA ARG A 362 -2.57 8.61 11.36
C ARG A 362 -1.71 8.90 10.15
N HIS A 363 -2.28 9.45 9.08
CA HIS A 363 -1.52 9.73 7.87
C HIS A 363 -0.34 10.68 8.18
N PRO A 364 0.91 10.38 7.74
CA PRO A 364 2.11 11.15 8.10
C PRO A 364 2.00 12.65 7.80
N LEU A 365 1.45 13.00 6.63
CA LEU A 365 1.24 14.39 6.26
C LEU A 365 0.24 15.09 7.19
N LEU A 366 -0.82 14.40 7.63
CA LEU A 366 -1.79 14.95 8.54
C LEU A 366 -1.21 15.11 9.96
N GLN A 367 -0.35 14.18 10.38
CA GLN A 367 0.41 14.32 11.62
C GLN A 367 1.35 15.53 11.60
N LEU A 368 1.94 15.85 10.43
CA LEU A 368 2.75 17.04 10.26
C LEU A 368 1.92 18.33 10.34
N LEU A 369 0.74 18.38 9.69
CA LEU A 369 -0.08 19.59 9.56
C LEU A 369 -1.03 19.84 10.74
N ALA A 370 -1.50 18.79 11.43
CA ALA A 370 -2.51 18.83 12.49
C ALA A 370 -2.23 17.87 13.66
N GLY A 371 -0.97 17.52 13.91
CA GLY A 371 -0.56 16.36 14.71
C GLY A 371 -1.17 16.25 16.10
N LYS A 372 -1.16 17.32 16.91
CA LYS A 372 -1.70 17.29 18.29
C LYS A 372 -3.19 16.97 18.30
N GLU A 373 -3.96 17.58 17.44
CA GLU A 373 -5.41 17.40 17.41
C GLU A 373 -5.81 16.10 16.72
N SER A 374 -5.09 15.73 15.68
CA SER A 374 -5.23 14.43 15.04
C SER A 374 -4.97 13.28 16.01
N GLN A 375 -3.88 13.34 16.79
CA GLN A 375 -3.56 12.34 17.81
C GLN A 375 -4.60 12.30 18.94
N SER A 376 -5.16 13.45 19.32
CA SER A 376 -6.24 13.53 20.30
C SER A 376 -7.49 12.79 19.82
N LEU A 377 -7.87 12.94 18.55
CA LEU A 377 -9.00 12.22 17.95
C LEU A 377 -8.73 10.71 17.85
N VAL A 378 -7.51 10.31 17.51
CA VAL A 378 -7.09 8.91 17.52
C VAL A 378 -7.26 8.31 18.91
N ASN A 379 -6.67 8.96 19.92
CA ASN A 379 -6.75 8.48 21.32
C ASN A 379 -8.21 8.38 21.80
N ASN A 380 -9.03 9.39 21.50
CA ASN A 380 -10.46 9.38 21.84
C ASN A 380 -11.20 8.21 21.19
N THR A 381 -10.99 7.98 19.89
CA THR A 381 -11.63 6.87 19.17
C THR A 381 -11.24 5.52 19.76
N GLN A 382 -9.97 5.33 20.13
CA GLN A 382 -9.47 4.08 20.69
C GLN A 382 -9.84 3.90 22.16
N GLN A 383 -9.68 4.94 22.98
CA GLN A 383 -9.99 4.87 24.42
C GLN A 383 -11.44 4.53 24.69
N TYR A 384 -12.36 5.08 23.90
CA TYR A 384 -13.80 4.84 24.04
C TYR A 384 -14.34 3.73 23.11
N ASN A 385 -13.45 2.99 22.46
CA ASN A 385 -13.79 1.90 21.52
C ASN A 385 -14.91 2.25 20.53
N ARG A 386 -14.80 3.42 19.88
CA ARG A 386 -15.85 3.93 18.99
C ARG A 386 -15.78 3.26 17.62
N ILE A 387 -16.71 2.38 17.31
CA ILE A 387 -16.83 1.71 16.02
C ILE A 387 -17.28 2.72 14.94
N TYR A 388 -18.26 3.57 15.26
CA TYR A 388 -18.71 4.70 14.44
C TYR A 388 -18.65 5.97 15.27
N SER A 389 -18.23 7.08 14.68
CA SER A 389 -18.18 8.37 15.38
C SER A 389 -18.28 9.56 14.45
N TRP A 390 -18.77 10.68 14.99
CA TRP A 390 -18.73 12.02 14.39
C TRP A 390 -17.70 12.85 15.17
N PRO A 391 -16.39 12.78 14.80
CA PRO A 391 -15.36 13.53 15.52
C PRO A 391 -15.61 15.03 15.40
N ARG A 392 -15.52 15.76 16.51
CA ARG A 392 -15.61 17.23 16.54
C ARG A 392 -14.21 17.82 16.68
N THR A 393 -13.90 18.81 15.86
CA THR A 393 -12.60 19.47 15.83
C THR A 393 -12.75 20.93 15.47
N GLN A 394 -11.86 21.78 15.96
CA GLN A 394 -11.75 23.19 15.59
C GLN A 394 -10.62 23.41 14.56
N HIS A 395 -9.79 22.41 14.30
CA HIS A 395 -8.71 22.52 13.34
C HIS A 395 -9.26 22.59 11.89
N PRO A 396 -8.98 23.67 11.12
CA PRO A 396 -9.62 23.90 9.83
C PRO A 396 -9.49 22.73 8.85
N LEU A 397 -8.29 22.14 8.76
CA LEU A 397 -8.03 20.99 7.86
C LEU A 397 -8.82 19.75 8.29
N LEU A 398 -8.81 19.41 9.58
CA LEU A 398 -9.56 18.25 10.08
C LEU A 398 -11.07 18.46 9.93
N ALA A 399 -11.58 19.67 10.21
CA ALA A 399 -12.98 20.01 10.02
C ALA A 399 -13.40 19.88 8.55
N SER A 400 -12.53 20.27 7.62
CA SER A 400 -12.75 20.10 6.17
C SER A 400 -12.75 18.62 5.77
N LEU A 401 -11.75 17.83 6.19
CA LEU A 401 -11.66 16.40 5.87
C LEU A 401 -12.83 15.58 6.45
N LEU A 402 -13.35 15.96 7.61
CA LEU A 402 -14.43 15.27 8.32
C LEU A 402 -15.83 15.86 8.02
N ARG A 403 -15.93 16.85 7.12
CA ARG A 403 -17.22 17.38 6.65
C ARG A 403 -17.96 16.32 5.85
N PRO A 404 -19.21 15.98 6.19
CA PRO A 404 -19.99 15.00 5.42
C PRO A 404 -20.19 15.42 3.96
N ILE A 405 -20.08 14.44 3.04
CA ILE A 405 -20.30 14.62 1.62
C ILE A 405 -21.42 13.64 1.23
N ASP A 406 -22.61 14.16 0.95
CA ASP A 406 -23.80 13.36 0.68
C ASP A 406 -24.15 13.33 -0.80
N THR A 407 -23.96 14.42 -1.50
CA THR A 407 -24.38 14.60 -2.88
C THR A 407 -23.19 14.89 -3.80
N ALA A 408 -23.41 14.68 -5.10
CA ALA A 408 -22.44 15.11 -6.12
C ALA A 408 -22.14 16.61 -6.05
N ALA A 409 -23.14 17.44 -5.74
CA ALA A 409 -22.96 18.89 -5.59
C ALA A 409 -22.06 19.23 -4.40
N ASP A 410 -22.20 18.52 -3.26
CA ASP A 410 -21.30 18.67 -2.11
C ASP A 410 -19.87 18.32 -2.49
N TRP A 411 -19.67 17.18 -3.19
CA TRP A 411 -18.36 16.76 -3.64
C TRP A 411 -17.71 17.78 -4.57
N LEU A 412 -18.46 18.27 -5.57
CA LEU A 412 -17.97 19.24 -6.58
C LEU A 412 -17.64 20.60 -5.99
N SER A 413 -18.34 21.02 -4.92
CA SER A 413 -18.04 22.29 -4.24
C SER A 413 -16.92 22.18 -3.23
N HIS A 414 -16.95 21.10 -2.42
CA HIS A 414 -16.03 20.93 -1.30
C HIS A 414 -14.61 20.49 -1.72
N THR A 415 -14.47 19.63 -2.73
CA THR A 415 -13.16 19.11 -3.14
C THR A 415 -12.19 20.23 -3.55
N PRO A 416 -12.55 21.21 -4.39
CA PRO A 416 -11.66 22.35 -4.71
C PRO A 416 -11.28 23.20 -3.48
N GLU A 417 -12.21 23.38 -2.53
CA GLU A 417 -11.96 24.09 -1.27
C GLU A 417 -10.92 23.37 -0.41
N LEU A 418 -11.07 22.04 -0.25
CA LEU A 418 -10.11 21.19 0.47
C LEU A 418 -8.72 21.22 -0.17
N LEU A 419 -8.64 21.09 -1.52
CA LEU A 419 -7.37 21.17 -2.23
C LEU A 419 -6.70 22.54 -2.08
N GLY A 420 -7.47 23.62 -2.11
CA GLY A 420 -6.99 24.99 -1.84
C GLY A 420 -6.43 25.15 -0.43
N LEU A 421 -7.13 24.61 0.56
CA LEU A 421 -6.70 24.62 1.96
C LEU A 421 -5.39 23.81 2.15
N LEU A 422 -5.29 22.60 1.59
CA LEU A 422 -4.07 21.81 1.62
C LEU A 422 -2.89 22.57 1.00
N ASN A 423 -3.13 23.21 -0.16
CA ASN A 423 -2.09 24.00 -0.84
C ASN A 423 -1.58 25.18 0.00
N SER A 424 -2.45 25.82 0.80
CA SER A 424 -2.07 26.92 1.68
C SER A 424 -1.30 26.50 2.93
N LEU A 425 -1.45 25.25 3.37
CA LEU A 425 -0.80 24.73 4.58
C LEU A 425 0.55 24.07 4.30
N LEU A 426 0.84 23.70 3.05
CA LEU A 426 2.11 23.09 2.68
C LEU A 426 3.25 24.12 2.64
N PRO A 427 4.47 23.74 3.08
CA PRO A 427 5.64 24.60 2.97
C PRO A 427 6.02 24.83 1.50
N GLN A 428 6.54 26.02 1.18
CA GLN A 428 6.95 26.38 -0.20
C GLN A 428 8.01 25.43 -0.79
N SER A 429 8.79 24.76 0.05
CA SER A 429 9.78 23.76 -0.38
C SER A 429 9.17 22.46 -0.92
N ALA A 430 7.89 22.18 -0.68
CA ALA A 430 7.18 20.99 -1.11
C ALA A 430 6.73 21.06 -2.58
N SER A 431 7.68 21.23 -3.50
CA SER A 431 7.41 21.49 -4.93
C SER A 431 6.60 20.38 -5.61
N TYR A 432 6.84 19.11 -5.29
CA TYR A 432 6.07 17.99 -5.84
C TYR A 432 4.64 17.94 -5.34
N ASP A 433 4.42 18.27 -4.05
CA ASP A 433 3.08 18.31 -3.47
C ASP A 433 2.26 19.47 -4.06
N HIS A 434 2.87 20.62 -4.29
CA HIS A 434 2.21 21.72 -4.99
C HIS A 434 1.86 21.36 -6.43
N ALA A 435 2.76 20.69 -7.16
CA ALA A 435 2.48 20.19 -8.52
C ALA A 435 1.35 19.16 -8.51
N TYR A 436 1.32 18.27 -7.51
CA TYR A 436 0.24 17.31 -7.33
C TYR A 436 -1.11 18.01 -7.10
N LEU A 437 -1.16 19.00 -6.22
CA LEU A 437 -2.40 19.72 -5.93
C LEU A 437 -2.89 20.53 -7.13
N ALA A 438 -1.99 21.11 -7.92
CA ALA A 438 -2.36 21.78 -9.18
C ALA A 438 -3.00 20.78 -10.17
N GLN A 439 -2.42 19.59 -10.31
CA GLN A 439 -3.00 18.53 -11.13
C GLN A 439 -4.35 18.04 -10.56
N ALA A 440 -4.47 17.92 -9.25
CA ALA A 440 -5.71 17.54 -8.58
C ALA A 440 -6.83 18.58 -8.82
N GLN A 441 -6.51 19.86 -8.76
CA GLN A 441 -7.45 20.95 -9.08
C GLN A 441 -7.91 20.88 -10.55
N LEU A 442 -6.97 20.62 -11.48
CA LEU A 442 -7.31 20.43 -12.89
C LEU A 442 -8.28 19.25 -13.08
N ARG A 443 -8.02 18.10 -12.44
CA ARG A 443 -8.90 16.93 -12.51
C ARG A 443 -10.27 17.18 -11.89
N ALA A 444 -10.34 17.87 -10.76
CA ALA A 444 -11.61 18.27 -10.15
C ALA A 444 -12.43 19.18 -11.08
N GLY A 445 -11.75 20.13 -11.77
CA GLY A 445 -12.37 21.00 -12.79
C GLY A 445 -12.90 20.22 -14.01
N GLN A 446 -12.15 19.24 -14.51
CA GLN A 446 -12.59 18.35 -15.60
C GLN A 446 -13.81 17.53 -15.19
N LEU A 447 -13.79 16.95 -13.99
CA LEU A 447 -14.93 16.17 -13.47
C LEU A 447 -16.17 17.04 -13.29
N LYS A 448 -16.03 18.30 -12.87
CA LYS A 448 -17.14 19.27 -12.80
C LYS A 448 -17.78 19.48 -14.16
N GLN A 449 -16.99 19.65 -15.22
CA GLN A 449 -17.51 19.81 -16.59
C GLN A 449 -18.21 18.52 -17.07
N LEU A 450 -17.61 17.35 -16.84
CA LEU A 450 -18.16 16.06 -17.28
C LEU A 450 -19.40 15.64 -16.50
N ALA A 451 -19.51 15.99 -15.22
CA ALA A 451 -20.67 15.69 -14.38
C ALA A 451 -21.91 16.53 -14.74
N THR A 452 -21.73 17.64 -15.49
CA THR A 452 -22.85 18.48 -15.89
C THR A 452 -23.82 17.69 -16.80
N GLY A 453 -25.04 17.45 -16.35
CA GLY A 453 -26.05 16.69 -17.06
C GLY A 453 -25.93 15.16 -16.96
N GLN A 454 -24.97 14.65 -16.24
CA GLN A 454 -24.80 13.21 -16.01
C GLN A 454 -25.24 12.80 -14.57
N PRO A 455 -25.93 11.66 -14.37
CA PRO A 455 -26.37 11.20 -13.06
C PRO A 455 -25.23 10.51 -12.30
N LEU A 456 -24.19 11.26 -11.95
CA LEU A 456 -23.06 10.77 -11.15
C LEU A 456 -23.32 11.12 -9.67
N ASP A 457 -23.09 10.15 -8.78
CA ASP A 457 -23.14 10.35 -7.34
C ASP A 457 -21.77 10.76 -6.78
N ALA A 458 -21.73 11.19 -5.52
CA ALA A 458 -20.51 11.60 -4.84
C ALA A 458 -19.44 10.49 -4.81
N LYS A 459 -19.86 9.24 -4.66
CA LYS A 459 -18.97 8.07 -4.65
C LYS A 459 -18.29 7.90 -6.00
N SER A 460 -19.05 7.90 -7.09
CA SER A 460 -18.53 7.78 -8.45
C SER A 460 -17.57 8.92 -8.80
N LEU A 461 -17.86 10.15 -8.38
CA LEU A 461 -16.96 11.30 -8.59
C LEU A 461 -15.65 11.13 -7.83
N GLY A 462 -15.71 10.71 -6.57
CA GLY A 462 -14.52 10.47 -5.77
C GLY A 462 -13.65 9.33 -6.31
N ASP A 463 -14.25 8.21 -6.72
CA ASP A 463 -13.53 7.07 -7.32
C ASP A 463 -12.85 7.46 -8.63
N LEU A 464 -13.54 8.23 -9.48
CA LEU A 464 -12.97 8.76 -10.72
C LEU A 464 -11.81 9.71 -10.45
N PHE A 465 -11.98 10.60 -9.48
CA PHE A 465 -10.97 11.58 -9.11
C PHE A 465 -9.67 10.89 -8.68
N ILE A 466 -9.75 9.94 -7.74
CA ILE A 466 -8.59 9.19 -7.26
C ILE A 466 -7.96 8.36 -8.38
N HIS A 467 -8.79 7.73 -9.21
CA HIS A 467 -8.30 6.94 -10.33
C HIS A 467 -7.54 7.78 -11.36
N LEU A 468 -8.09 8.92 -11.77
CA LEU A 468 -7.44 9.82 -12.74
C LEU A 468 -6.12 10.35 -12.19
N LEU A 469 -6.13 10.81 -10.94
CA LEU A 469 -4.90 11.25 -10.27
C LEU A 469 -3.85 10.13 -10.19
N GLY A 470 -4.27 8.91 -9.92
CA GLY A 470 -3.36 7.76 -9.86
C GLY A 470 -2.68 7.43 -11.20
N GLN A 471 -3.27 7.85 -12.31
CA GLN A 471 -2.69 7.71 -13.66
C GLN A 471 -1.80 8.88 -14.07
N ASP A 472 -1.93 10.02 -13.38
CA ASP A 472 -1.19 11.23 -13.74
C ASP A 472 0.31 11.09 -13.45
N ARG A 473 1.09 11.85 -14.21
CA ARG A 473 2.53 11.98 -14.09
C ARG A 473 2.87 13.46 -13.86
N LEU A 474 3.57 13.72 -12.77
CA LEU A 474 4.03 15.08 -12.46
C LEU A 474 5.32 15.35 -13.24
N ALA A 475 5.31 16.41 -14.01
CA ALA A 475 6.47 16.77 -14.82
C ALA A 475 7.65 17.22 -13.93
N PHE A 476 8.84 16.72 -14.24
CA PHE A 476 10.07 17.28 -13.67
C PHE A 476 10.42 18.60 -14.35
N ALA A 477 11.12 19.47 -13.63
CA ALA A 477 11.66 20.68 -14.23
C ALA A 477 12.60 20.30 -15.39
N PRO A 478 12.46 20.92 -16.57
CA PRO A 478 13.27 20.57 -17.72
C PRO A 478 14.75 20.91 -17.48
N THR A 479 15.63 19.93 -17.53
CA THR A 479 17.09 20.08 -17.39
C THR A 479 17.81 20.34 -18.70
N ALA A 480 17.11 20.77 -19.72
CA ALA A 480 17.64 21.07 -21.06
C ALA A 480 18.42 19.91 -21.72
N GLY A 481 18.13 18.67 -21.32
CA GLY A 481 18.80 17.45 -21.86
C GLY A 481 20.19 17.18 -21.30
N LYS A 482 20.65 17.94 -20.30
CA LYS A 482 21.94 17.75 -19.63
C LYS A 482 21.84 16.69 -18.53
N GLY A 483 22.97 16.03 -18.22
CA GLY A 483 23.05 15.06 -17.14
C GLY A 483 22.56 13.65 -17.51
N LEU A 484 22.51 12.78 -16.51
CA LEU A 484 22.08 11.39 -16.67
C LEU A 484 20.63 11.31 -17.14
N GLN A 485 20.36 10.50 -18.15
CA GLN A 485 18.99 10.31 -18.67
C GLN A 485 18.31 9.15 -17.95
N VAL A 486 17.17 9.39 -17.31
CA VAL A 486 16.29 8.35 -16.75
C VAL A 486 15.04 8.29 -17.62
N ILE A 487 14.78 7.13 -18.26
CA ILE A 487 13.88 7.02 -19.38
C ILE A 487 13.16 5.67 -19.42
N GLY A 488 11.86 5.66 -19.78
CA GLY A 488 11.11 4.45 -20.07
C GLY A 488 11.60 3.75 -21.33
N LEU A 489 11.50 2.41 -21.40
CA LEU A 489 12.03 1.65 -22.52
C LEU A 489 11.47 2.11 -23.87
N LEU A 490 10.15 2.27 -24.00
CA LEU A 490 9.52 2.69 -25.25
C LEU A 490 9.81 4.14 -25.65
N GLU A 491 10.29 4.95 -24.71
CA GLU A 491 10.72 6.33 -24.99
C GLU A 491 12.13 6.41 -25.56
N THR A 492 12.92 5.31 -25.48
CA THR A 492 14.27 5.24 -26.04
C THR A 492 14.30 5.17 -27.56
N ARG A 493 13.15 5.00 -28.22
CA ARG A 493 13.04 4.92 -29.68
C ARG A 493 13.64 6.14 -30.37
N ALA A 494 14.40 5.92 -31.41
CA ALA A 494 15.19 6.91 -32.17
C ALA A 494 16.27 7.64 -31.33
N MET A 495 16.52 7.28 -30.07
CA MET A 495 17.56 7.89 -29.24
C MET A 495 18.74 6.95 -29.04
N ASP A 496 19.95 7.49 -29.02
CA ASP A 496 21.21 6.74 -28.94
C ASP A 496 21.94 7.09 -27.67
N PHE A 497 22.48 6.05 -26.99
CA PHE A 497 23.24 6.19 -25.75
C PHE A 497 24.54 5.38 -25.84
N GLU A 498 25.62 5.89 -25.25
CA GLU A 498 26.92 5.20 -25.21
C GLU A 498 26.98 4.15 -24.08
N GLU A 499 26.30 4.41 -22.97
CA GLU A 499 26.24 3.50 -21.83
C GLU A 499 24.79 3.39 -21.34
N VAL A 500 24.30 2.15 -21.17
CA VAL A 500 22.91 1.85 -20.82
C VAL A 500 22.88 1.00 -19.55
N PHE A 501 22.11 1.45 -18.57
CA PHE A 501 21.77 0.73 -17.34
C PHE A 501 20.27 0.41 -17.38
N MET A 502 19.92 -0.86 -17.46
CA MET A 502 18.51 -1.27 -17.59
C MET A 502 18.12 -2.12 -16.37
N LEU A 503 17.08 -1.69 -15.66
CA LEU A 503 16.47 -2.44 -14.55
C LEU A 503 15.34 -3.35 -15.08
N SER A 504 14.83 -4.23 -14.23
CA SER A 504 13.65 -5.07 -14.47
C SER A 504 13.76 -5.92 -15.75
N VAL A 505 14.95 -6.45 -16.05
CA VAL A 505 15.16 -7.33 -17.21
C VAL A 505 14.77 -8.77 -16.83
N GLN A 506 13.50 -8.96 -16.44
CA GLN A 506 12.90 -10.23 -16.01
C GLN A 506 11.61 -10.53 -16.77
N GLU A 507 11.23 -11.80 -16.85
CA GLU A 507 9.95 -12.20 -17.45
C GLU A 507 8.78 -11.49 -16.80
N GLY A 508 7.81 -11.08 -17.60
CA GLY A 508 6.66 -10.32 -17.15
C GLY A 508 6.84 -8.81 -17.13
N SER A 509 8.10 -8.31 -16.96
CA SER A 509 8.43 -6.90 -17.12
C SER A 509 9.04 -6.61 -18.49
N LEU A 510 9.93 -7.48 -18.95
CA LEU A 510 10.59 -7.38 -20.25
C LEU A 510 10.87 -8.79 -20.86
N PRO A 511 10.08 -9.24 -21.81
CA PRO A 511 8.85 -8.61 -22.34
C PRO A 511 7.73 -8.59 -21.30
N PRO A 512 6.78 -7.62 -21.39
CA PRO A 512 5.63 -7.59 -20.51
C PRO A 512 4.71 -8.80 -20.74
N SER A 513 4.12 -9.32 -19.67
CA SER A 513 3.12 -10.37 -19.78
C SER A 513 1.92 -9.89 -20.60
N PRO A 514 1.34 -10.73 -21.44
CA PRO A 514 0.07 -10.43 -22.08
C PRO A 514 -0.99 -10.12 -21.02
N ARG A 515 -1.72 -9.02 -21.19
CA ARG A 515 -2.82 -8.69 -20.27
C ARG A 515 -3.96 -9.69 -20.46
N PRO A 516 -4.51 -10.24 -19.38
CA PRO A 516 -5.65 -11.19 -19.46
C PRO A 516 -6.94 -10.51 -19.95
N ASP A 517 -6.99 -9.19 -20.00
CA ASP A 517 -8.19 -8.38 -20.26
C ASP A 517 -8.48 -8.16 -21.75
N ASN A 518 -7.90 -8.94 -22.64
CA ASN A 518 -8.22 -8.87 -24.05
C ASN A 518 -9.56 -9.58 -24.36
N LEU A 519 -10.55 -8.80 -24.76
CA LEU A 519 -11.87 -9.30 -25.16
C LEU A 519 -11.81 -10.27 -26.37
N LEU A 520 -10.74 -10.20 -27.17
CA LEU A 520 -10.53 -11.02 -28.36
C LEU A 520 -9.36 -11.97 -28.17
N SER A 521 -9.57 -13.25 -28.44
CA SER A 521 -8.51 -14.24 -28.45
C SER A 521 -7.43 -13.92 -29.50
N PRO A 522 -6.17 -14.39 -29.32
CA PRO A 522 -5.11 -14.18 -30.33
C PRO A 522 -5.47 -14.69 -31.72
N SER A 523 -6.22 -15.79 -31.80
CA SER A 523 -6.68 -16.38 -33.07
C SER A 523 -7.69 -15.46 -33.81
N VAL A 524 -8.64 -14.87 -33.07
CA VAL A 524 -9.60 -13.90 -33.61
C VAL A 524 -8.86 -12.63 -34.05
N ARG A 525 -7.93 -12.13 -33.26
CA ARG A 525 -7.10 -10.95 -33.62
C ARG A 525 -6.33 -11.17 -34.92
N THR A 526 -5.73 -12.35 -35.10
CA THR A 526 -5.02 -12.73 -36.34
C THR A 526 -5.96 -12.73 -37.53
N ARG A 527 -7.16 -13.31 -37.42
CA ARG A 527 -8.17 -13.36 -38.50
C ARG A 527 -8.63 -11.95 -38.90
N LEU A 528 -8.74 -11.05 -37.94
CA LEU A 528 -9.14 -9.65 -38.15
C LEU A 528 -7.97 -8.75 -38.59
N GLY A 529 -6.75 -9.24 -38.64
CA GLY A 529 -5.57 -8.45 -38.93
C GLY A 529 -5.26 -7.38 -37.88
N MET A 530 -5.69 -7.62 -36.65
CA MET A 530 -5.40 -6.82 -35.45
C MET A 530 -4.04 -7.21 -34.87
N HIS A 531 -3.49 -6.34 -34.05
CA HIS A 531 -2.26 -6.66 -33.32
C HIS A 531 -2.44 -7.81 -32.35
N THR A 532 -1.48 -8.73 -32.35
CA THR A 532 -1.43 -9.90 -31.49
C THR A 532 -0.45 -9.70 -30.32
N PRO A 533 -0.48 -10.55 -29.27
CA PRO A 533 0.54 -10.54 -28.22
C PRO A 533 1.97 -10.69 -28.74
N GLU A 534 2.15 -11.50 -29.83
CA GLU A 534 3.46 -11.70 -30.45
C GLU A 534 3.95 -10.43 -31.17
N ASP A 535 3.05 -9.57 -31.67
CA ASP A 535 3.44 -8.28 -32.26
C ASP A 535 3.90 -7.31 -31.18
N LEU A 536 3.26 -7.37 -29.98
CA LEU A 536 3.71 -6.60 -28.82
C LEU A 536 5.09 -7.07 -28.34
N GLU A 537 5.30 -8.39 -28.24
CA GLU A 537 6.62 -8.96 -27.91
C GLU A 537 7.67 -8.53 -28.95
N GLY A 538 7.32 -8.59 -30.24
CA GLY A 538 8.17 -8.12 -31.34
C GLY A 538 8.58 -6.66 -31.19
N GLN A 539 7.66 -5.79 -30.75
CA GLN A 539 7.94 -4.37 -30.49
C GLN A 539 8.96 -4.19 -29.35
N TYR A 540 8.73 -4.86 -28.20
CA TYR A 540 9.65 -4.78 -27.06
C TYR A 540 11.02 -5.38 -27.40
N SER A 541 11.06 -6.48 -28.11
CA SER A 541 12.28 -7.11 -28.59
C SER A 541 13.05 -6.18 -29.52
N TYR A 542 12.35 -5.52 -30.49
CA TYR A 542 12.97 -4.56 -31.39
C TYR A 542 13.61 -3.38 -30.63
N VAL A 543 12.86 -2.77 -29.70
CA VAL A 543 13.36 -1.63 -28.93
C VAL A 543 14.56 -2.03 -28.06
N PHE A 544 14.53 -3.21 -27.43
CA PHE A 544 15.64 -3.74 -26.65
C PHE A 544 16.90 -3.91 -27.51
N TRP A 545 16.83 -4.67 -28.61
CA TRP A 545 17.99 -4.95 -29.45
C TRP A 545 18.50 -3.70 -30.18
N ARG A 546 17.59 -2.83 -30.62
CA ARG A 546 17.95 -1.54 -31.22
C ARG A 546 18.73 -0.67 -30.22
N LEU A 547 18.30 -0.60 -28.98
CA LEU A 547 18.98 0.17 -27.93
C LEU A 547 20.38 -0.40 -27.67
N LEU A 548 20.51 -1.71 -27.56
CA LEU A 548 21.79 -2.39 -27.36
C LEU A 548 22.73 -2.17 -28.55
N ALA A 549 22.24 -2.16 -29.78
CA ALA A 549 23.04 -1.93 -30.97
C ALA A 549 23.82 -0.59 -30.97
N GLN A 550 23.29 0.42 -30.28
CA GLN A 550 23.90 1.75 -30.19
C GLN A 550 24.81 1.92 -28.98
N ALA A 551 24.61 1.14 -27.90
CA ALA A 551 25.42 1.22 -26.69
C ALA A 551 26.76 0.49 -26.82
N ARG A 552 27.81 1.03 -26.20
CA ARG A 552 29.11 0.34 -26.08
C ARG A 552 29.23 -0.45 -24.77
N ARG A 553 28.55 0.02 -23.73
CA ARG A 553 28.52 -0.62 -22.41
C ARG A 553 27.09 -0.78 -21.96
N ILE A 554 26.78 -1.96 -21.50
CA ILE A 554 25.39 -2.38 -21.19
C ILE A 554 25.40 -3.07 -19.84
N HIS A 555 24.59 -2.55 -18.91
CA HIS A 555 24.40 -3.09 -17.58
C HIS A 555 22.93 -3.50 -17.43
N LEU A 556 22.68 -4.81 -17.29
CA LEU A 556 21.33 -5.39 -17.22
C LEU A 556 21.10 -5.95 -15.84
N PHE A 557 20.14 -5.39 -15.11
CA PHE A 557 19.76 -5.81 -13.76
C PHE A 557 18.41 -6.51 -13.80
N TYR A 558 18.26 -7.58 -13.04
CA TYR A 558 17.05 -8.36 -12.98
C TYR A 558 16.84 -8.99 -11.61
N THR A 559 15.57 -9.21 -11.24
CA THR A 559 15.22 -9.99 -10.06
C THR A 559 15.14 -11.47 -10.43
N GLU A 560 15.73 -12.32 -9.60
CA GLU A 560 15.62 -13.78 -9.68
C GLU A 560 15.19 -14.30 -8.32
N ASN A 561 13.94 -14.77 -8.21
CA ASN A 561 13.35 -15.30 -6.97
C ASN A 561 12.47 -16.51 -7.31
N GLU A 562 13.00 -17.70 -7.09
CA GLU A 562 12.31 -18.95 -7.40
C GLU A 562 11.06 -19.15 -6.54
N ALA A 563 11.05 -18.65 -5.28
CA ALA A 563 9.91 -18.78 -4.38
C ALA A 563 8.68 -17.98 -4.87
N GLU A 564 8.91 -16.87 -5.56
CA GLU A 564 7.87 -16.02 -6.15
C GLU A 564 7.65 -16.30 -7.65
N GLY A 565 8.36 -17.25 -8.24
CA GLY A 565 8.29 -17.56 -9.65
C GLY A 565 8.87 -16.49 -10.58
N ILE A 566 9.70 -15.56 -10.05
CA ILE A 566 10.33 -14.50 -10.84
C ILE A 566 11.61 -15.05 -11.47
N THR A 567 11.68 -15.00 -12.80
CA THR A 567 12.80 -15.52 -13.58
C THR A 567 13.42 -14.47 -14.48
N ALA A 568 14.68 -14.68 -14.82
CA ALA A 568 15.40 -13.84 -15.77
C ALA A 568 14.70 -13.78 -17.13
N SER A 569 14.72 -12.61 -17.79
CA SER A 569 14.16 -12.45 -19.12
C SER A 569 14.78 -13.39 -20.15
N ARG A 570 13.98 -13.90 -21.08
CA ARG A 570 14.44 -14.64 -22.26
C ARG A 570 15.46 -13.84 -23.08
N TYR A 571 15.41 -12.52 -23.04
CA TYR A 571 16.39 -11.66 -23.74
C TYR A 571 17.80 -11.79 -23.14
N LEU A 572 17.91 -12.01 -21.81
CA LEU A 572 19.21 -12.30 -21.19
C LEU A 572 19.79 -13.64 -21.66
N ALA A 573 18.92 -14.64 -21.85
CA ALA A 573 19.32 -15.91 -22.43
C ALA A 573 19.79 -15.75 -23.90
N GLN A 574 19.08 -14.95 -24.71
CA GLN A 574 19.50 -14.62 -26.08
C GLN A 574 20.85 -13.90 -26.11
N VAL A 575 21.09 -12.93 -25.23
CA VAL A 575 22.39 -12.26 -25.11
C VAL A 575 23.50 -13.25 -24.81
N ARG A 576 23.26 -14.19 -23.90
CA ARG A 576 24.25 -15.15 -23.41
C ARG A 576 24.55 -16.27 -24.41
N LEU A 577 23.52 -16.79 -25.07
CA LEU A 577 23.59 -17.99 -25.89
C LEU A 577 23.69 -17.69 -27.41
N GLU A 578 22.91 -16.72 -27.89
CA GLU A 578 22.83 -16.42 -29.32
C GLU A 578 23.78 -15.30 -29.70
N TRP A 579 23.65 -14.12 -29.11
CA TRP A 579 24.41 -12.94 -29.51
C TRP A 579 25.91 -13.14 -29.31
N ARG A 580 26.34 -13.64 -28.17
CA ARG A 580 27.75 -13.92 -27.86
C ARG A 580 28.36 -14.96 -28.81
N SER A 581 27.58 -15.93 -29.28
CA SER A 581 28.04 -16.93 -30.24
C SER A 581 28.23 -16.36 -31.65
N GLN A 582 27.42 -15.38 -32.03
CA GLN A 582 27.51 -14.72 -33.34
C GLN A 582 28.50 -13.56 -33.35
N ASN A 583 28.72 -12.90 -32.21
CA ASN A 583 29.72 -11.84 -32.06
C ASN A 583 30.73 -12.18 -30.92
N PRO A 584 31.89 -12.76 -31.26
CA PRO A 584 32.92 -13.11 -30.27
C PRO A 584 33.54 -11.90 -29.54
N GLN A 585 33.34 -10.67 -30.02
CA GLN A 585 33.82 -9.45 -29.41
C GLN A 585 32.96 -8.97 -28.23
N VAL A 586 31.83 -9.63 -27.95
CA VAL A 586 30.98 -9.38 -26.77
C VAL A 586 31.63 -9.93 -25.50
N GLN A 587 32.07 -9.03 -24.65
CA GLN A 587 32.61 -9.35 -23.33
C GLN A 587 31.45 -9.40 -22.33
N LEU A 588 31.03 -10.60 -21.93
CA LEU A 588 29.90 -10.82 -21.01
C LEU A 588 30.42 -11.16 -19.61
N HIS A 589 29.99 -10.36 -18.64
CA HIS A 589 30.19 -10.57 -17.22
C HIS A 589 28.84 -10.83 -16.53
N SER A 590 28.69 -11.96 -15.87
CA SER A 590 27.50 -12.30 -15.08
C SER A 590 27.84 -12.22 -13.60
N LEU A 591 27.17 -11.36 -12.88
CA LEU A 591 27.30 -11.18 -11.45
C LEU A 591 26.06 -11.77 -10.77
N ARG A 592 26.30 -12.66 -9.83
CA ARG A 592 25.28 -13.12 -8.88
C ARG A 592 25.71 -12.64 -7.50
N PRO A 593 24.89 -11.87 -6.78
CA PRO A 593 25.24 -11.57 -5.41
C PRO A 593 25.28 -12.90 -4.67
N HIS A 594 26.39 -13.26 -4.13
CA HIS A 594 26.43 -14.17 -3.00
C HIS A 594 25.81 -13.40 -1.83
N LEU A 595 24.49 -13.45 -1.75
CA LEU A 595 23.87 -13.45 -0.44
C LEU A 595 24.38 -14.74 0.17
N GLY A 596 25.54 -14.66 0.86
CA GLY A 596 25.87 -15.72 1.79
C GLY A 596 24.59 -15.93 2.58
N ALA A 597 23.98 -17.08 2.41
CA ALA A 597 23.04 -17.56 3.39
C ALA A 597 23.84 -17.79 4.67
N THR A 598 24.28 -16.70 5.29
CA THR A 598 24.36 -16.70 6.73
C THR A 598 22.93 -16.92 7.12
N GLY A 599 22.58 -18.20 7.32
CA GLY A 599 21.46 -18.52 8.16
C GLY A 599 21.75 -17.82 9.48
N LEU A 600 21.41 -16.54 9.54
CA LEU A 600 21.32 -15.80 10.77
C LEU A 600 20.24 -16.54 11.53
N GLN A 601 20.67 -17.59 12.24
CA GLN A 601 19.79 -18.14 13.27
C GLN A 601 19.47 -16.97 14.18
N PRO A 602 18.19 -16.70 14.44
CA PRO A 602 17.81 -15.63 15.34
C PRO A 602 18.58 -15.79 16.64
N GLN A 603 19.47 -14.84 16.93
CA GLN A 603 20.19 -14.87 18.21
C GLN A 603 19.19 -14.53 19.32
N PRO A 604 19.15 -15.31 20.40
CA PRO A 604 18.29 -14.99 21.53
C PRO A 604 18.58 -13.57 22.04
N ILE A 605 17.52 -12.77 22.15
CA ILE A 605 17.65 -11.41 22.68
C ILE A 605 17.85 -11.49 24.18
N VAL A 606 18.96 -10.92 24.66
CA VAL A 606 19.27 -10.77 26.08
C VAL A 606 19.58 -9.32 26.35
N LEU A 607 18.83 -8.69 27.26
CA LEU A 607 19.02 -7.30 27.66
C LEU A 607 19.54 -7.25 29.10
N ASN A 608 20.62 -6.55 29.32
CA ASN A 608 21.22 -6.40 30.66
C ASN A 608 21.52 -4.93 30.98
N PRO A 609 20.49 -4.08 31.13
CA PRO A 609 20.66 -2.70 31.52
C PRO A 609 21.11 -2.58 32.97
N GLU A 610 21.79 -1.49 33.30
CA GLU A 610 22.25 -1.20 34.67
C GLU A 610 21.08 -1.07 35.67
N ARG A 611 21.32 -1.45 36.92
CA ARG A 611 20.35 -1.38 38.00
C ARG A 611 19.73 0.01 38.19
N SER A 612 20.55 1.04 38.14
CA SER A 612 20.14 2.45 38.26
C SER A 612 19.15 2.84 37.16
N TRP A 613 19.46 2.43 35.93
CA TRP A 613 18.58 2.68 34.78
C TRP A 613 17.23 1.94 34.92
N ARG A 614 17.23 0.70 35.38
CA ARG A 614 16.01 -0.07 35.64
C ARG A 614 15.10 0.64 36.66
N LEU A 615 15.67 1.08 37.78
CA LEU A 615 14.96 1.82 38.83
C LEU A 615 14.39 3.14 38.27
N ALA A 616 15.17 3.91 37.52
CA ALA A 616 14.72 5.17 36.93
C ALA A 616 13.54 4.96 35.97
N ARG A 617 13.55 3.88 35.19
CA ARG A 617 12.46 3.56 34.27
C ARG A 617 11.17 3.09 34.93
N LEU A 618 11.27 2.48 36.07
CA LEU A 618 10.12 2.04 36.88
C LEU A 618 9.58 3.14 37.79
N THR A 619 10.33 4.24 37.96
CA THR A 619 9.94 5.36 38.82
C THR A 619 8.74 6.09 38.22
N ARG A 620 7.66 6.19 39.05
CA ARG A 620 6.43 6.90 38.67
C ARG A 620 5.96 7.73 39.88
N SER A 621 5.44 8.92 39.59
CA SER A 621 4.68 9.71 40.54
C SER A 621 3.25 9.14 40.60
N VAL A 622 2.77 8.89 41.82
CA VAL A 622 1.38 8.50 42.08
C VAL A 622 0.63 9.73 42.57
N ALA A 623 -0.59 9.94 42.17
CA ALA A 623 -1.43 11.05 42.60
C ALA A 623 -1.51 11.04 44.15
N ASN A 624 -1.30 12.18 44.81
CA ASN A 624 -1.26 12.38 46.25
C ASN A 624 -0.02 11.84 47.01
N ASP A 625 1.06 11.50 46.34
CA ASP A 625 2.31 11.09 46.97
C ASP A 625 3.46 11.91 46.32
N GLU A 626 4.13 12.75 47.12
CA GLU A 626 5.21 13.62 46.61
C GLU A 626 6.48 12.84 46.27
N GLU A 627 6.59 11.57 46.67
CA GLU A 627 7.74 10.74 46.41
C GLU A 627 7.62 9.94 45.10
N ALA A 628 8.45 10.25 44.10
CA ALA A 628 8.56 9.46 42.91
C ALA A 628 9.36 8.19 43.18
N LEU A 629 8.69 7.04 43.32
CA LEU A 629 9.30 5.74 43.59
C LEU A 629 9.09 4.77 42.40
N PRO A 630 10.03 3.82 42.16
CA PRO A 630 9.77 2.67 41.32
C PRO A 630 8.49 1.95 41.77
N THR A 631 7.55 1.73 40.82
CA THR A 631 6.21 1.28 41.17
C THR A 631 5.78 0.11 40.30
N LEU A 632 5.30 -0.99 40.88
CA LEU A 632 4.92 -2.23 40.20
C LEU A 632 3.57 -2.76 40.68
N SER A 633 2.81 -3.35 39.77
CA SER A 633 1.55 -4.05 40.01
C SER A 633 1.74 -5.59 40.03
N PRO A 634 0.80 -6.39 40.59
CA PRO A 634 0.80 -7.84 40.47
C PRO A 634 0.86 -8.32 39.01
N THR A 635 0.22 -7.59 38.08
CA THR A 635 0.27 -7.90 36.64
C THR A 635 1.68 -7.75 36.09
N ALA A 636 2.44 -6.73 36.50
CA ALA A 636 3.82 -6.54 36.08
C ALA A 636 4.73 -7.68 36.58
N LEU A 637 4.54 -8.12 37.82
CA LEU A 637 5.28 -9.25 38.39
C LEU A 637 4.94 -10.57 37.66
N ASN A 638 3.67 -10.82 37.38
CA ASN A 638 3.24 -11.97 36.58
C ASN A 638 3.87 -11.99 35.20
N GLN A 639 3.95 -10.82 34.53
CA GLN A 639 4.55 -10.70 33.23
C GLN A 639 6.06 -10.96 33.27
N TYR A 640 6.74 -10.49 34.31
CA TYR A 640 8.16 -10.80 34.53
C TYR A 640 8.40 -12.31 34.70
N GLN A 641 7.58 -13.00 35.45
CA GLN A 641 7.70 -14.45 35.66
C GLN A 641 7.41 -15.24 34.38
N ALA A 642 6.44 -14.81 33.58
CA ALA A 642 6.11 -15.47 32.30
C ALA A 642 7.22 -15.28 31.25
N CYS A 643 7.73 -14.06 31.11
CA CYS A 643 8.85 -13.74 30.25
C CYS A 643 9.50 -12.41 30.67
N SER A 644 10.72 -12.50 31.20
CA SER A 644 11.44 -11.32 31.68
C SER A 644 11.69 -10.28 30.57
N LEU A 645 11.91 -10.73 29.31
CA LEU A 645 12.08 -9.85 28.16
C LEU A 645 10.78 -9.11 27.78
N GLN A 646 9.62 -9.78 27.84
CA GLN A 646 8.31 -9.16 27.65
C GLN A 646 8.07 -8.04 28.68
N PHE A 647 8.41 -8.29 29.93
CA PHE A 647 8.37 -7.28 30.99
C PHE A 647 9.27 -6.09 30.65
N ALA A 648 10.51 -6.34 30.25
CA ALA A 648 11.44 -5.27 29.88
C ALA A 648 10.89 -4.40 28.75
N PHE A 649 10.42 -4.99 27.66
CA PHE A 649 9.83 -4.25 26.56
C PHE A 649 8.68 -3.35 27.01
N ARG A 650 7.75 -3.88 27.80
CA ARG A 650 6.56 -3.13 28.22
C ARG A 650 6.84 -2.05 29.27
N TYR A 651 7.58 -2.39 30.31
CA TYR A 651 7.72 -1.51 31.48
C TYR A 651 9.00 -0.68 31.49
N LEU A 652 10.09 -1.17 30.94
CA LEU A 652 11.36 -0.44 30.89
C LEU A 652 11.53 0.34 29.61
N TYR A 653 11.22 -0.28 28.47
CA TYR A 653 11.35 0.36 27.15
C TYR A 653 10.07 1.07 26.71
N GLY A 654 8.94 0.85 27.39
CA GLY A 654 7.68 1.51 27.10
C GLY A 654 7.04 1.10 25.76
N LEU A 655 7.44 -0.05 25.22
CA LEU A 655 6.84 -0.57 23.99
C LEU A 655 5.42 -1.05 24.31
N LYS A 656 4.45 -0.42 23.66
CA LYS A 656 3.04 -0.82 23.79
C LYS A 656 2.54 -1.27 22.43
N PRO A 657 1.76 -2.37 22.36
CA PRO A 657 1.05 -2.69 21.13
C PRO A 657 0.14 -1.53 20.76
N ALA A 658 -0.06 -1.33 19.45
CA ALA A 658 -1.03 -0.35 18.99
C ALA A 658 -2.42 -0.75 19.50
N GLU A 659 -3.08 0.16 20.23
CA GLU A 659 -4.46 -0.07 20.65
C GLU A 659 -5.34 -0.14 19.41
N ALA A 660 -6.03 -1.27 19.20
CA ALA A 660 -7.02 -1.45 18.15
C ALA A 660 -8.41 -1.10 18.69
N VAL A 661 -9.30 -0.70 17.78
CA VAL A 661 -10.74 -0.65 18.07
C VAL A 661 -11.28 -2.05 17.79
N ASP A 662 -11.86 -2.68 18.80
CA ASP A 662 -12.44 -4.01 18.67
C ASP A 662 -13.90 -3.93 18.23
N GLU A 663 -14.22 -4.57 17.13
CA GLU A 663 -15.58 -4.65 16.59
C GLU A 663 -16.45 -5.65 17.35
N ASP A 664 -15.84 -6.65 17.94
CA ASP A 664 -16.47 -7.54 18.90
C ASP A 664 -16.25 -6.98 20.30
N PRO A 665 -17.29 -6.83 21.14
CA PRO A 665 -17.11 -6.44 22.53
C PRO A 665 -16.16 -7.43 23.21
N ASP A 666 -14.95 -6.94 23.46
CA ASP A 666 -13.85 -7.71 24.01
C ASP A 666 -14.24 -8.28 25.36
N GLN A 667 -13.72 -9.45 25.69
CA GLN A 667 -13.83 -10.04 27.02
C GLN A 667 -13.43 -9.04 28.11
N ARG A 668 -12.59 -8.06 27.78
CA ARG A 668 -12.20 -6.95 28.65
C ARG A 668 -13.38 -6.03 28.97
N VAL A 669 -14.14 -5.56 27.96
CA VAL A 669 -15.31 -4.68 28.16
C VAL A 669 -16.37 -5.43 28.95
N PHE A 670 -16.60 -6.69 28.63
CA PHE A 670 -17.47 -7.59 29.37
C PHE A 670 -17.07 -7.67 30.87
N GLY A 671 -15.78 -7.86 31.17
CA GLY A 671 -15.25 -7.88 32.51
C GLY A 671 -15.46 -6.55 33.23
N LEU A 672 -15.13 -5.42 32.59
CA LEU A 672 -15.27 -4.08 33.15
C LEU A 672 -16.72 -3.73 33.51
N VAL A 673 -17.69 -4.06 32.64
CA VAL A 673 -19.13 -3.84 32.89
C VAL A 673 -19.60 -4.69 34.08
N LEU A 674 -19.15 -5.94 34.17
CA LEU A 674 -19.50 -6.85 35.28
C LEU A 674 -18.95 -6.32 36.60
N HIS A 675 -17.67 -5.97 36.71
CA HIS A 675 -17.06 -5.39 37.89
C HIS A 675 -17.79 -4.11 38.31
N LYS A 676 -18.07 -3.22 37.37
CA LYS A 676 -18.75 -1.96 37.62
C LYS A 676 -20.21 -2.15 38.10
N ALA A 677 -20.90 -3.15 37.57
CA ALA A 677 -22.26 -3.47 38.01
C ALA A 677 -22.27 -3.99 39.44
N LEU A 678 -21.33 -4.88 39.82
CA LEU A 678 -21.18 -5.35 41.17
C LEU A 678 -20.78 -4.22 42.13
N GLU A 679 -19.83 -3.38 41.77
CA GLU A 679 -19.46 -2.19 42.54
C GLU A 679 -20.69 -1.31 42.85
N LEU A 680 -21.49 -0.97 41.83
CA LEU A 680 -22.67 -0.13 41.97
C LEU A 680 -23.74 -0.75 42.88
N LEU A 681 -23.93 -2.08 42.86
CA LEU A 681 -24.87 -2.80 43.67
C LEU A 681 -24.45 -2.83 45.13
N TYR A 682 -23.16 -3.00 45.39
CA TYR A 682 -22.63 -3.08 46.77
C TYR A 682 -22.31 -1.70 47.38
N ALA A 683 -22.09 -0.65 46.58
CA ALA A 683 -21.70 0.68 47.06
C ALA A 683 -22.58 1.24 48.18
N PRO A 684 -23.94 1.08 48.20
CA PRO A 684 -24.77 1.59 49.28
C PRO A 684 -24.49 0.94 50.64
N TRP A 685 -23.85 -0.23 50.66
CA TRP A 685 -23.63 -1.06 51.86
C TRP A 685 -22.19 -1.01 52.37
N GLN A 686 -21.33 -0.18 51.81
CA GLN A 686 -19.96 -0.02 52.24
C GLN A 686 -19.89 0.43 53.70
N GLY A 687 -19.07 -0.26 54.50
CA GLY A 687 -18.92 -0.07 55.95
C GLY A 687 -19.99 -0.78 56.81
N GLN A 688 -21.00 -1.41 56.19
CA GLN A 688 -22.15 -2.03 56.87
C GLN A 688 -22.17 -3.56 56.73
N TYR A 689 -23.00 -4.21 57.53
CA TYR A 689 -23.33 -5.62 57.35
C TYR A 689 -24.32 -5.82 56.22
N VAL A 690 -24.01 -6.76 55.32
CA VAL A 690 -24.88 -7.17 54.22
C VAL A 690 -25.60 -8.47 54.65
N THR A 691 -26.95 -8.44 54.57
CA THR A 691 -27.79 -9.59 54.92
C THR A 691 -28.31 -10.31 53.68
N ALA A 692 -28.75 -11.56 53.86
CA ALA A 692 -29.36 -12.34 52.76
C ALA A 692 -30.58 -11.64 52.13
N GLU A 693 -31.39 -10.95 52.89
CA GLU A 693 -32.58 -10.21 52.40
C GLU A 693 -32.17 -9.05 51.51
N GLN A 694 -31.07 -8.35 51.83
CA GLN A 694 -30.54 -7.24 51.03
C GLN A 694 -29.96 -7.75 49.70
N LEU A 695 -29.26 -8.87 49.74
CA LEU A 695 -28.73 -9.50 48.50
C LEU A 695 -29.84 -9.99 47.58
N ALA A 696 -30.91 -10.59 48.19
CA ALA A 696 -32.11 -10.96 47.44
C ALA A 696 -32.79 -9.73 46.79
N ALA A 697 -32.84 -8.61 47.51
CA ALA A 697 -33.38 -7.34 46.98
C ALA A 697 -32.52 -6.76 45.82
N MET A 698 -31.18 -6.82 45.92
CA MET A 698 -30.26 -6.41 44.83
C MET A 698 -30.45 -7.28 43.59
N ALA A 699 -30.79 -8.55 43.74
CA ALA A 699 -31.02 -9.47 42.61
C ALA A 699 -32.34 -9.26 41.87
N GLN A 700 -33.25 -8.39 42.38
CA GLN A 700 -34.51 -8.06 41.74
C GLN A 700 -34.28 -7.20 40.49
N GLU A 701 -35.11 -7.43 39.44
CA GLU A 701 -34.97 -6.79 38.12
C GLU A 701 -34.84 -5.28 38.14
N PRO A 702 -35.66 -4.48 38.86
CA PRO A 702 -35.53 -3.02 38.80
C PRO A 702 -34.16 -2.51 39.27
N THR A 703 -33.62 -3.12 40.34
CA THR A 703 -32.34 -2.74 40.96
C THR A 703 -31.18 -3.17 40.08
N LEU A 704 -31.18 -4.44 39.68
CA LEU A 704 -30.14 -5.05 38.85
C LEU A 704 -30.05 -4.38 37.45
N ASP A 705 -31.18 -4.14 36.82
CA ASP A 705 -31.22 -3.50 35.48
C ASP A 705 -30.75 -2.04 35.52
N SER A 706 -31.08 -1.31 36.58
CA SER A 706 -30.57 0.04 36.79
C SER A 706 -29.05 0.06 36.95
N ALA A 707 -28.48 -0.86 37.75
CA ALA A 707 -27.05 -0.96 37.97
C ALA A 707 -26.32 -1.36 36.67
N LEU A 708 -26.85 -2.33 35.90
CA LEU A 708 -26.30 -2.75 34.62
C LEU A 708 -26.31 -1.63 33.59
N LYS A 709 -27.43 -0.90 33.48
CA LYS A 709 -27.53 0.25 32.54
C LYS A 709 -26.52 1.33 32.90
N GLN A 710 -26.38 1.65 34.18
CA GLN A 710 -25.42 2.64 34.65
C GLN A 710 -23.97 2.18 34.45
N ALA A 711 -23.66 0.91 34.68
CA ALA A 711 -22.34 0.33 34.45
C ALA A 711 -21.97 0.39 32.96
N CYS A 712 -22.91 0.02 32.05
CA CYS A 712 -22.71 0.13 30.61
C CYS A 712 -22.40 1.57 30.18
N LEU A 713 -23.16 2.55 30.65
CA LEU A 713 -22.96 3.97 30.31
C LEU A 713 -21.62 4.50 30.84
N GLN A 714 -21.16 4.04 32.01
CA GLN A 714 -19.87 4.45 32.56
C GLN A 714 -18.67 3.83 31.86
N VAL A 715 -18.80 2.56 31.45
CA VAL A 715 -17.72 1.84 30.75
C VAL A 715 -17.72 2.20 29.25
N GLN A 716 -18.90 2.39 28.65
CA GLN A 716 -19.06 2.67 27.22
C GLN A 716 -20.15 3.74 27.01
N PRO A 717 -19.82 5.03 27.04
CA PRO A 717 -20.79 6.13 26.96
C PRO A 717 -21.69 6.13 25.73
N ASP A 718 -21.24 5.52 24.61
CA ASP A 718 -21.99 5.44 23.35
C ASP A 718 -22.85 4.15 23.24
N ALA A 719 -23.00 3.38 24.32
CA ALA A 719 -23.72 2.09 24.33
C ALA A 719 -25.23 2.19 24.07
N GLU A 720 -25.84 3.38 24.14
CA GLU A 720 -27.28 3.57 23.85
C GLU A 720 -27.67 3.26 22.39
N THR A 721 -26.70 3.24 21.47
CA THR A 721 -26.89 2.96 20.04
C THR A 721 -26.51 1.53 19.62
N ALA A 722 -25.97 0.72 20.55
CA ALA A 722 -25.48 -0.61 20.23
C ALA A 722 -26.63 -1.64 20.16
N HIS A 723 -27.08 -1.93 18.94
CA HIS A 723 -27.96 -3.06 18.67
C HIS A 723 -27.14 -4.33 18.36
N GLY A 724 -27.56 -5.49 18.86
CA GLY A 724 -26.98 -6.79 18.52
C GLY A 724 -26.22 -7.49 19.66
N LYS A 725 -24.92 -7.76 19.52
CA LYS A 725 -24.12 -8.61 20.43
C LYS A 725 -24.04 -8.05 21.85
N LEU A 726 -23.96 -6.73 22.03
CA LEU A 726 -23.95 -6.10 23.35
C LEU A 726 -25.23 -6.42 24.17
N SER A 727 -26.36 -6.56 23.52
CA SER A 727 -27.62 -6.94 24.17
C SER A 727 -27.58 -8.38 24.69
N LEU A 728 -26.91 -9.29 23.97
CA LEU A 728 -26.68 -10.67 24.39
C LEU A 728 -25.68 -10.73 25.57
N ASP A 729 -24.63 -9.94 25.50
CA ASP A 729 -23.61 -9.86 26.54
C ASP A 729 -24.16 -9.29 27.85
N ILE A 730 -25.03 -8.28 27.80
CA ILE A 730 -25.75 -7.75 28.96
C ILE A 730 -26.63 -8.84 29.58
N GLY A 731 -27.27 -9.68 28.80
CA GLY A 731 -28.04 -10.84 29.28
C GLY A 731 -27.16 -11.84 30.04
N ILE A 732 -25.97 -12.12 29.54
CA ILE A 732 -24.98 -13.00 30.19
C ILE A 732 -24.44 -12.34 31.49
N ILE A 733 -24.06 -11.07 31.44
CA ILE A 733 -23.57 -10.30 32.58
C ILE A 733 -24.64 -10.27 33.69
N ARG A 734 -25.92 -10.01 33.35
CA ARG A 734 -27.05 -10.06 34.27
C ARG A 734 -27.14 -11.42 34.98
N HIS A 735 -27.01 -12.51 34.24
CA HIS A 735 -27.03 -13.85 34.80
C HIS A 735 -25.87 -14.07 35.75
N LEU A 736 -24.66 -13.66 35.42
CA LEU A 736 -23.46 -13.82 36.26
C LEU A 736 -23.51 -12.96 37.50
N VAL A 737 -23.95 -11.69 37.42
CA VAL A 737 -24.14 -10.82 38.60
C VAL A 737 -25.17 -11.41 39.56
N ARG A 738 -26.32 -11.87 39.02
CA ARG A 738 -27.33 -12.55 39.82
C ARG A 738 -26.79 -13.79 40.53
N ALA A 739 -25.99 -14.58 39.83
CA ALA A 739 -25.37 -15.78 40.35
C ALA A 739 -24.33 -15.47 41.45
N VAL A 740 -23.58 -14.37 41.34
CA VAL A 740 -22.68 -13.88 42.41
C VAL A 740 -23.50 -13.49 43.66
N LEU A 741 -24.58 -12.71 43.47
CA LEU A 741 -25.46 -12.31 44.59
C LEU A 741 -26.08 -13.51 45.30
N GLN A 742 -26.51 -14.53 44.56
CA GLN A 742 -27.04 -15.79 45.13
C GLN A 742 -25.96 -16.58 45.90
N GLN A 743 -24.75 -16.58 45.42
CA GLN A 743 -23.63 -17.21 46.15
C GLN A 743 -23.31 -16.44 47.45
N ASP A 744 -23.34 -15.13 47.41
CA ASP A 744 -23.14 -14.27 48.59
C ASP A 744 -24.30 -14.37 49.59
N GLU A 745 -25.55 -14.57 49.13
CA GLU A 745 -26.71 -14.82 49.97
C GLU A 745 -26.49 -16.05 50.90
N GLN A 746 -25.85 -17.11 50.37
CA GLN A 746 -25.53 -18.31 51.15
C GLN A 746 -24.43 -18.07 52.18
N ARG A 747 -23.60 -17.04 52.00
CA ARG A 747 -22.49 -16.68 52.90
C ARG A 747 -22.87 -15.60 53.90
N ALA A 748 -23.98 -14.89 53.69
CA ALA A 748 -24.42 -13.80 54.54
C ALA A 748 -24.72 -14.28 55.99
N PRO A 749 -24.56 -13.42 57.03
CA PRO A 749 -24.15 -12.02 56.92
C PRO A 749 -22.62 -11.84 56.86
N PHE A 750 -22.16 -10.81 56.16
CA PHE A 750 -20.78 -10.36 56.21
C PHE A 750 -20.74 -8.82 56.21
N ARG A 751 -19.69 -8.26 56.79
CA ARG A 751 -19.49 -6.81 56.81
C ARG A 751 -18.66 -6.38 55.59
N LEU A 752 -19.22 -5.55 54.71
CA LEU A 752 -18.52 -4.98 53.60
C LEU A 752 -17.58 -3.87 54.08
N ILE A 753 -16.27 -4.06 53.99
CA ILE A 753 -15.28 -3.08 54.46
C ILE A 753 -15.09 -2.01 53.33
N ASP A 754 -14.71 -2.45 52.13
CA ASP A 754 -14.41 -1.54 51.05
C ASP A 754 -14.64 -2.20 49.66
N LEU A 755 -14.80 -1.34 48.63
CA LEU A 755 -14.91 -1.72 47.21
C LEU A 755 -13.82 -1.01 46.41
N GLU A 756 -13.28 -1.68 45.40
CA GLU A 756 -12.21 -1.16 44.56
C GLU A 756 -11.07 -0.52 45.39
N GLN A 757 -10.75 -1.17 46.54
CA GLN A 757 -9.80 -0.63 47.49
C GLN A 757 -8.39 -0.56 46.91
N SER A 758 -7.83 0.66 46.87
CA SER A 758 -6.43 0.87 46.48
C SER A 758 -5.49 0.44 47.60
N LEU A 759 -4.74 -0.62 47.39
CA LEU A 759 -3.72 -1.14 48.29
C LEU A 759 -2.34 -0.73 47.79
N ASN A 760 -1.48 -0.23 48.65
CA ASN A 760 -0.08 0.05 48.31
C ASN A 760 0.82 -0.11 49.53
N ALA A 761 2.05 -0.58 49.32
CA ALA A 761 3.05 -0.69 50.37
C ALA A 761 4.46 -0.61 49.76
N ARG A 762 5.42 -0.27 50.64
CA ARG A 762 6.82 -0.11 50.25
C ARG A 762 7.63 -1.31 50.68
N ILE A 763 8.47 -1.83 49.82
CA ILE A 763 9.43 -2.88 50.11
C ILE A 763 10.85 -2.36 49.91
N ARG A 764 11.67 -2.50 50.91
CA ARG A 764 13.06 -2.09 50.91
C ARG A 764 13.95 -3.23 50.38
N LEU A 765 14.82 -2.93 49.45
CA LEU A 765 15.77 -3.83 48.82
C LEU A 765 17.19 -3.39 49.18
N GLY A 766 17.80 -4.11 50.11
CA GLY A 766 19.11 -3.69 50.62
C GLY A 766 19.09 -2.29 51.23
N GLU A 767 20.21 -1.56 51.06
CA GLU A 767 20.35 -0.18 51.52
C GLU A 767 20.00 0.86 50.42
N ASP A 768 19.96 0.43 49.15
CA ASP A 768 20.02 1.33 47.99
C ASP A 768 18.70 1.56 47.28
N ALA A 769 17.67 0.72 47.49
CA ALA A 769 16.44 0.82 46.73
C ALA A 769 15.19 0.58 47.55
N THR A 770 14.14 1.33 47.26
CA THR A 770 12.78 1.07 47.76
C THR A 770 11.83 1.03 46.56
N ILE A 771 11.03 -0.03 46.52
CA ILE A 771 10.00 -0.20 45.47
C ILE A 771 8.62 -0.14 46.11
N ARG A 772 7.69 0.52 45.45
CA ARG A 772 6.28 0.53 45.82
C ARG A 772 5.55 -0.57 45.04
N LEU A 773 4.90 -1.46 45.74
CA LEU A 773 3.91 -2.35 45.13
C LEU A 773 2.52 -1.76 45.36
N TYR A 774 1.65 -1.89 44.34
CA TYR A 774 0.27 -1.43 44.41
C TYR A 774 -0.67 -2.41 43.73
N GLY A 775 -1.94 -2.39 44.14
CA GLY A 775 -3.01 -3.16 43.53
C GLY A 775 -4.37 -2.62 43.93
N THR A 776 -5.41 -2.98 43.20
CA THR A 776 -6.79 -2.67 43.57
C THR A 776 -7.50 -3.96 43.86
N ALA A 777 -8.10 -4.07 45.04
CA ALA A 777 -8.91 -5.19 45.46
C ALA A 777 -10.38 -4.92 45.14
N ASP A 778 -11.03 -5.74 44.31
CA ASP A 778 -12.41 -5.55 43.89
C ASP A 778 -13.38 -5.43 45.08
N ARG A 779 -13.20 -6.26 46.08
CA ARG A 779 -14.01 -6.25 47.30
C ARG A 779 -13.21 -6.69 48.52
N VAL A 780 -13.35 -5.98 49.64
CA VAL A 780 -12.82 -6.36 50.96
C VAL A 780 -13.97 -6.47 51.96
N GLU A 781 -14.07 -7.62 52.61
CA GLU A 781 -15.15 -7.91 53.56
C GLU A 781 -14.64 -8.58 54.81
N GLU A 782 -15.41 -8.55 55.90
CA GLU A 782 -15.17 -9.28 57.16
C GLU A 782 -16.29 -10.29 57.38
N GLN A 783 -15.92 -11.54 57.52
CA GLN A 783 -16.86 -12.63 57.83
C GLN A 783 -16.29 -13.50 58.96
N ALA A 784 -17.09 -13.76 59.97
CA ALA A 784 -16.68 -14.57 61.12
C ALA A 784 -15.38 -14.09 61.83
N GLY A 785 -15.11 -12.77 61.82
CA GLY A 785 -13.93 -12.17 62.44
C GLY A 785 -12.64 -12.28 61.61
N ARG A 786 -12.75 -12.72 60.33
CA ARG A 786 -11.65 -12.77 59.39
C ARG A 786 -11.89 -11.82 58.21
N VAL A 787 -10.82 -11.20 57.75
CA VAL A 787 -10.87 -10.35 56.57
C VAL A 787 -10.65 -11.19 55.31
N HIS A 788 -11.52 -10.99 54.32
CA HIS A 788 -11.47 -11.62 53.01
C HIS A 788 -11.27 -10.55 51.93
N ILE A 789 -10.35 -10.82 51.02
CA ILE A 789 -10.17 -10.03 49.79
C ILE A 789 -10.70 -10.89 48.65
N LEU A 790 -11.69 -10.38 47.93
CA LEU A 790 -12.34 -11.09 46.82
C LEU A 790 -12.09 -10.37 45.51
N ASP A 791 -11.80 -11.15 44.45
CA ASP A 791 -11.50 -10.66 43.11
C ASP A 791 -12.34 -11.45 42.08
N TYR A 792 -12.99 -10.75 41.14
CA TYR A 792 -13.89 -11.35 40.16
C TYR A 792 -13.16 -11.74 38.90
N LYS A 793 -13.21 -13.02 38.49
CA LYS A 793 -12.50 -13.52 37.30
C LYS A 793 -13.47 -14.05 36.26
N THR A 794 -13.55 -13.32 35.11
CA THR A 794 -14.30 -13.72 33.92
C THR A 794 -13.48 -14.66 33.01
N GLY A 795 -12.16 -14.77 33.25
CA GLY A 795 -11.24 -15.63 32.53
C GLY A 795 -11.11 -17.05 33.09
N LYS A 796 -10.19 -17.83 32.53
CA LYS A 796 -9.80 -19.16 33.08
C LYS A 796 -8.94 -18.95 34.31
N LEU A 797 -9.27 -19.64 35.43
CA LEU A 797 -8.43 -19.74 36.62
C LEU A 797 -7.37 -20.83 36.44
N ASP A 798 -6.28 -20.69 37.18
CA ASP A 798 -5.28 -21.75 37.36
C ASP A 798 -5.91 -23.02 37.95
N GLU A 799 -5.21 -24.14 37.82
CA GLU A 799 -5.66 -25.39 38.44
C GLU A 799 -5.70 -25.29 39.95
N LYS A 800 -6.64 -26.02 40.63
CA LYS A 800 -6.79 -25.99 42.10
C LYS A 800 -5.49 -26.21 42.85
N LYS A 801 -4.55 -26.98 42.31
CA LYS A 801 -3.22 -27.22 42.91
C LYS A 801 -2.39 -25.93 43.07
N ALA A 802 -2.56 -24.98 42.18
CA ALA A 802 -1.83 -23.69 42.21
C ALA A 802 -2.33 -22.74 43.31
N PHE A 803 -3.45 -23.04 43.96
CA PHE A 803 -4.03 -22.23 45.03
C PHE A 803 -3.63 -22.71 46.43
N VAL A 804 -2.76 -23.71 46.56
CA VAL A 804 -2.19 -24.15 47.83
C VAL A 804 -0.73 -23.76 47.87
N LEU A 805 -0.40 -22.67 48.55
CA LEU A 805 0.97 -22.18 48.66
C LEU A 805 1.65 -22.76 49.91
N LYS A 806 2.79 -23.45 49.72
CA LYS A 806 3.64 -23.97 50.77
C LYS A 806 4.92 -23.14 50.87
N VAL A 807 5.53 -23.14 52.08
CA VAL A 807 6.80 -22.43 52.32
C VAL A 807 7.89 -22.85 51.30
N ALA A 808 7.94 -24.14 50.92
CA ALA A 808 8.88 -24.66 49.94
C ALA A 808 8.68 -24.07 48.51
N GLU A 809 7.48 -23.59 48.15
CA GLU A 809 7.19 -22.98 46.88
C GLU A 809 7.58 -21.49 46.78
N LEU A 810 7.94 -20.92 47.94
CA LEU A 810 8.50 -19.57 48.02
C LEU A 810 10.04 -19.55 47.90
N GLU A 811 10.64 -20.64 47.45
CA GLU A 811 12.07 -20.68 47.18
C GLU A 811 12.46 -19.83 45.93
N PRO A 812 13.71 -19.33 45.88
CA PRO A 812 14.18 -18.50 44.77
C PRO A 812 14.15 -19.27 43.43
N GLY A 813 13.32 -18.88 42.52
CA GLY A 813 13.23 -19.44 41.16
C GLY A 813 11.96 -20.26 40.90
N ALA A 814 11.13 -20.57 41.88
CA ALA A 814 9.81 -21.16 41.63
C ALA A 814 8.85 -20.10 41.08
N ALA A 815 8.30 -20.33 39.88
CA ALA A 815 7.25 -19.48 39.32
C ALA A 815 5.90 -19.88 39.93
N LEU A 816 5.24 -18.94 40.57
CA LEU A 816 3.88 -19.13 41.09
C LEU A 816 2.86 -19.01 39.95
N GLY A 817 1.72 -19.66 40.11
CA GLY A 817 0.57 -19.44 39.26
C GLY A 817 0.14 -17.98 39.25
N LYS A 818 -0.47 -17.55 38.14
CA LYS A 818 -0.82 -16.13 37.91
C LYS A 818 -1.72 -15.57 39.03
N GLN A 819 -2.76 -16.31 39.44
CA GLN A 819 -3.68 -15.89 40.47
C GLN A 819 -3.07 -16.04 41.86
N ALA A 820 -2.24 -17.07 42.08
CA ALA A 820 -1.55 -17.27 43.34
C ALA A 820 -0.60 -16.10 43.67
N LEU A 821 0.21 -15.66 42.71
CA LEU A 821 1.06 -14.47 42.89
C LEU A 821 0.23 -13.20 43.13
N GLN A 822 -0.86 -13.00 42.37
CA GLN A 822 -1.77 -11.88 42.57
C GLN A 822 -2.35 -11.86 44.00
N GLY A 823 -2.86 -13.00 44.48
CA GLY A 823 -3.42 -13.12 45.78
C GLY A 823 -2.38 -12.94 46.89
N LEU A 824 -1.18 -13.48 46.73
CA LEU A 824 -0.06 -13.26 47.63
C LEU A 824 0.27 -11.78 47.78
N VAL A 825 0.35 -11.05 46.65
CA VAL A 825 0.63 -9.61 46.66
C VAL A 825 -0.49 -8.84 47.35
N TYR A 826 -1.77 -9.19 47.15
CA TYR A 826 -2.90 -8.55 47.82
C TYR A 826 -2.86 -8.81 49.34
N ALA A 827 -2.59 -10.04 49.76
CA ALA A 827 -2.48 -10.38 51.17
C ALA A 827 -1.34 -9.60 51.87
N TRP A 828 -0.18 -9.54 51.21
CA TRP A 828 0.97 -8.76 51.71
C TRP A 828 0.68 -7.25 51.78
N LEU A 829 0.08 -6.67 50.73
CA LEU A 829 -0.29 -5.25 50.66
C LEU A 829 -1.24 -4.87 51.80
N TYR A 830 -2.31 -5.65 51.98
CA TYR A 830 -3.30 -5.40 53.00
C TYR A 830 -2.69 -5.49 54.40
N ALA A 831 -1.95 -6.57 54.70
CA ALA A 831 -1.28 -6.75 55.97
C ALA A 831 -0.26 -5.64 56.26
N SER A 832 0.50 -5.19 55.26
CA SER A 832 1.46 -4.09 55.40
C SER A 832 0.80 -2.76 55.75
N GLN A 833 -0.40 -2.47 55.23
CA GLN A 833 -1.18 -1.26 55.60
C GLN A 833 -1.82 -1.33 56.97
N HIS A 834 -2.09 -2.56 57.48
CA HIS A 834 -2.76 -2.76 58.72
C HIS A 834 -1.83 -3.28 59.84
N GLY A 835 -0.55 -2.92 59.77
CA GLY A 835 0.42 -3.15 60.86
C GLY A 835 1.08 -4.52 60.90
N GLY A 836 1.00 -5.31 59.81
CA GLY A 836 1.74 -6.58 59.66
C GLY A 836 1.15 -7.75 60.51
N GLY A 837 -0.11 -7.67 60.86
CA GLY A 837 -0.82 -8.71 61.62
C GLY A 837 -1.18 -9.96 60.81
N GLN A 838 -2.30 -10.59 61.14
CA GLN A 838 -2.80 -11.78 60.46
C GLN A 838 -3.05 -11.47 58.97
N LEU A 839 -2.63 -12.38 58.09
CA LEU A 839 -2.90 -12.27 56.65
C LEU A 839 -4.41 -12.41 56.38
N PRO A 840 -4.98 -11.58 55.47
CA PRO A 840 -6.35 -11.77 54.99
C PRO A 840 -6.45 -13.06 54.17
N GLU A 841 -7.64 -13.65 54.12
CA GLU A 841 -7.95 -14.72 53.18
C GLU A 841 -8.23 -14.12 51.80
N VAL A 842 -7.60 -14.64 50.73
CA VAL A 842 -7.82 -14.16 49.38
C VAL A 842 -8.59 -15.18 48.57
N GLY A 843 -9.70 -14.76 47.95
CA GLY A 843 -10.58 -15.60 47.15
C GLY A 843 -10.83 -15.04 45.76
N PHE A 844 -10.95 -15.92 44.82
CA PHE A 844 -11.24 -15.58 43.42
C PHE A 844 -12.57 -16.16 42.98
N TYR A 845 -13.50 -15.31 42.56
CA TYR A 845 -14.77 -15.76 41.98
C TYR A 845 -14.54 -16.33 40.58
N LYS A 846 -14.85 -17.62 40.37
CA LYS A 846 -14.81 -18.31 39.09
C LYS A 846 -16.15 -18.17 38.37
N LEU A 847 -16.28 -17.14 37.54
CA LEU A 847 -17.54 -16.78 36.90
C LEU A 847 -17.89 -17.64 35.65
N LYS A 848 -16.94 -18.33 35.06
CA LYS A 848 -17.20 -19.26 33.93
C LYS A 848 -17.71 -20.65 34.38
N ALA A 849 -17.80 -20.91 35.66
CA ALA A 849 -18.40 -22.14 36.17
C ALA A 849 -19.94 -22.11 36.05
N ARG A 850 -20.56 -23.24 35.98
CA ARG A 850 -22.03 -23.38 35.89
C ARG A 850 -22.75 -22.70 37.09
N LEU A 851 -22.09 -22.66 38.26
CA LEU A 851 -22.39 -21.85 39.42
C LEU A 851 -21.11 -21.12 39.83
N PRO A 852 -21.12 -19.82 40.14
CA PRO A 852 -19.97 -19.12 40.65
C PRO A 852 -19.42 -19.80 41.91
N GLU A 853 -18.12 -20.07 41.93
CA GLU A 853 -17.43 -20.72 43.05
C GLU A 853 -16.29 -19.80 43.51
N ILE A 854 -16.11 -19.61 44.80
CA ILE A 854 -14.96 -18.88 45.36
C ILE A 854 -13.83 -19.88 45.54
N GLN A 855 -12.74 -19.66 44.85
CA GLN A 855 -11.53 -20.43 45.05
C GLN A 855 -10.58 -19.66 45.94
N THR A 856 -10.42 -20.11 47.18
CA THR A 856 -9.59 -19.47 48.21
C THR A 856 -8.13 -19.90 48.05
N LEU A 857 -7.22 -18.95 48.20
CA LEU A 857 -5.79 -19.18 48.24
C LEU A 857 -5.40 -19.67 49.65
N GLU A 858 -4.94 -20.90 49.74
CA GLU A 858 -4.51 -21.50 51.00
C GLU A 858 -3.07 -21.08 51.36
N MET A 859 -2.90 -20.35 52.44
CA MET A 859 -1.62 -19.78 52.91
C MET A 859 -1.37 -20.18 54.39
N ASN A 860 -1.73 -21.39 54.79
CA ASN A 860 -1.82 -21.79 56.20
C ASN A 860 -0.50 -21.72 57.00
N GLU A 861 0.64 -21.81 56.34
CA GLU A 861 1.98 -21.80 56.96
C GLU A 861 2.75 -20.48 56.68
N LEU A 862 2.07 -19.51 56.04
CA LEU A 862 2.70 -18.26 55.60
C LEU A 862 2.36 -17.11 56.56
N ASP A 863 3.34 -16.25 56.77
CA ASP A 863 3.18 -15.02 57.51
C ASP A 863 3.65 -13.81 56.66
N HIS A 864 3.36 -12.62 57.15
CA HIS A 864 3.74 -11.38 56.47
C HIS A 864 5.27 -11.29 56.20
N ARG A 865 6.12 -11.80 57.13
CA ARG A 865 7.57 -11.79 56.99
C ARG A 865 8.04 -12.67 55.81
N LEU A 866 7.52 -13.88 55.68
CA LEU A 866 7.86 -14.81 54.61
C LEU A 866 7.43 -14.25 53.24
N LEU A 867 6.24 -13.62 53.18
CA LEU A 867 5.78 -12.96 51.95
C LEU A 867 6.67 -11.78 51.59
N ASN A 868 7.07 -10.96 52.57
CA ASN A 868 8.00 -9.85 52.35
C ASN A 868 9.37 -10.33 51.86
N GLU A 869 9.91 -11.40 52.43
CA GLU A 869 11.18 -12.00 52.00
C GLU A 869 11.11 -12.56 50.55
N TYR A 870 10.01 -13.22 50.20
CA TYR A 870 9.79 -13.72 48.85
C TYR A 870 9.72 -12.57 47.82
N LEU A 871 8.89 -11.56 48.07
CA LEU A 871 8.74 -10.41 47.20
C LEU A 871 10.03 -9.62 47.08
N ALA A 872 10.79 -9.44 48.15
CA ALA A 872 12.09 -8.78 48.10
C ALA A 872 13.07 -9.54 47.21
N ARG A 873 13.14 -10.87 47.30
CA ARG A 873 13.98 -11.70 46.44
C ARG A 873 13.56 -11.67 44.99
N LEU A 874 12.27 -11.70 44.71
CA LEU A 874 11.72 -11.60 43.35
C LEU A 874 12.10 -10.27 42.71
N LEU A 875 11.94 -9.17 43.45
CA LEU A 875 12.28 -7.83 42.97
C LEU A 875 13.79 -7.65 42.81
N GLU A 876 14.60 -8.20 43.70
CA GLU A 876 16.06 -8.18 43.56
C GLU A 876 16.54 -8.94 42.33
N LYS A 877 15.97 -10.12 42.09
CA LYS A 877 16.20 -10.90 40.87
C LYS A 877 15.85 -10.10 39.63
N MET A 878 14.70 -9.41 39.61
CA MET A 878 14.27 -8.57 38.52
C MET A 878 15.22 -7.39 38.25
N LEU A 879 15.84 -6.84 39.30
CA LEU A 879 16.79 -5.72 39.14
C LEU A 879 18.22 -6.16 38.83
N SER A 880 18.62 -7.41 39.10
CA SER A 880 19.99 -7.92 38.95
C SER A 880 20.17 -8.82 37.71
N GLU A 881 19.21 -9.70 37.43
CA GLU A 881 19.35 -10.66 36.32
C GLU A 881 19.10 -10.05 34.92
N PRO A 882 19.73 -10.60 33.88
CA PRO A 882 19.44 -10.23 32.49
C PRO A 882 17.98 -10.57 32.11
N TYR A 883 17.40 -9.73 31.27
CA TYR A 883 16.09 -10.02 30.66
C TYR A 883 16.29 -10.84 29.40
N ALA A 884 15.76 -12.04 29.38
CA ALA A 884 15.92 -13.01 28.29
C ALA A 884 14.56 -13.52 27.80
N GLN A 885 14.58 -14.08 26.61
CA GLN A 885 13.41 -14.78 26.04
C GLN A 885 13.06 -16.00 26.91
N THR A 886 11.77 -16.19 27.20
CA THR A 886 11.31 -17.40 27.89
C THR A 886 11.66 -18.65 27.07
N PRO A 887 12.07 -19.77 27.73
CA PRO A 887 12.22 -21.03 27.02
C PRO A 887 10.87 -21.63 26.58
N ASP A 888 9.78 -21.28 27.27
CA ASP A 888 8.43 -21.74 26.93
C ASP A 888 7.89 -21.01 25.70
N LYS A 889 7.83 -21.74 24.59
CA LYS A 889 7.28 -21.22 23.33
C LYS A 889 5.77 -21.02 23.37
N GLY A 890 5.04 -21.73 24.24
CA GLY A 890 3.61 -21.56 24.43
C GLY A 890 3.24 -20.15 24.89
N THR A 891 4.08 -19.55 25.75
CA THR A 891 3.94 -18.14 26.19
C THR A 891 4.06 -17.14 25.03
N CYS A 892 4.76 -17.52 23.95
CA CYS A 892 4.96 -16.64 22.78
C CYS A 892 3.74 -16.59 21.84
N THR A 893 2.82 -17.56 21.88
CA THR A 893 1.69 -17.68 20.93
C THR A 893 0.80 -16.44 20.89
N TYR A 894 0.62 -15.77 22.03
CA TYR A 894 -0.20 -14.55 22.14
C TYR A 894 0.63 -13.35 22.63
N CYS A 895 1.93 -13.33 22.35
CA CYS A 895 2.82 -12.27 22.79
C CYS A 895 2.88 -11.16 21.77
N ASP A 896 2.58 -9.91 22.18
CA ASP A 896 2.64 -8.71 21.31
C ASP A 896 4.04 -8.45 20.71
N TYR A 897 5.07 -9.07 21.27
CA TYR A 897 6.47 -8.85 20.86
C TYR A 897 7.08 -10.03 20.11
N VAL A 898 6.25 -10.97 19.65
CA VAL A 898 6.71 -12.18 18.94
C VAL A 898 7.58 -11.85 17.73
N GLY A 899 7.20 -10.81 16.97
CA GLY A 899 7.97 -10.34 15.81
C GLY A 899 9.36 -9.80 16.18
N ILE A 900 9.46 -9.02 17.27
CA ILE A 900 10.76 -8.54 17.77
C ILE A 900 11.64 -9.72 18.19
N CYS A 901 11.06 -10.72 18.80
CA CYS A 901 11.75 -11.94 19.22
C CYS A 901 12.07 -12.91 18.07
N GLN A 902 11.59 -12.64 16.86
CA GLN A 902 11.72 -13.49 15.66
C GLN A 902 11.21 -14.92 15.90
N ARG A 903 10.08 -15.03 16.64
CA ARG A 903 9.42 -16.31 16.96
C ARG A 903 8.08 -16.50 16.24
N ASP A 904 7.79 -15.69 15.22
CA ASP A 904 6.58 -15.73 14.40
C ASP A 904 6.45 -17.04 13.60
N SER A 905 7.57 -17.67 13.27
CA SER A 905 7.65 -18.93 12.49
C SER A 905 7.45 -20.18 13.32
N VAL A 906 7.02 -20.07 14.59
CA VAL A 906 6.84 -21.23 15.49
C VAL A 906 5.43 -21.81 15.41
N SER A 907 4.68 -21.55 14.35
CA SER A 907 3.43 -22.24 14.02
C SER A 907 3.73 -23.43 13.09
N SER A 908 4.26 -24.50 13.63
CA SER A 908 4.02 -25.88 13.17
C SER A 908 4.77 -26.86 14.09
#